data_ea97d1ae7ae31b0e6b8a71ca21ffbea2
#
_entry.id   ea97d1ae7ae31b0e6b8a71ca21ffbea2
#
_cell.length_a   1.000
_cell.length_b   1.000
_cell.length_c   1.000
_cell.angle_alpha   90.00
_cell.angle_beta   90.00
_cell.angle_gamma   90.00
#
_symmetry.space_group_name_H-M   'P 1'
#
loop_
_entity.id
_entity.type
_entity.pdbx_description
1 polymer ?
#
loop_
_entity_poly.entity_id
_entity_poly.type
_entity_poly.pdbx_seq_one_letter_code
_entity_poly.pdbx_strand_id
1 'polypeptide(L)'
;MASTLTVLDGNTFFVSDAAGDVELGDDANGFFHADMRQLSTWRLLLNGRPVHVLTSRTVDYYSASVFATLASVGVGENPPISIRRDRFVARGVHEDLTVQNHSDRPQTVTIEVEYGSDFADLFEVKDRTPKRGQLRTDLGPSKVTLTYMRDAFRRETVIEFSEHFSVGLERAQFELHLEPRGSWRTCIDVVPVVDGDLNRLEHGDRTFGNPKPDMPTTFEQWMAQAPTLETDNDVLRHTYLQSLIDLAALRFRPLKTLSYSLPAAGLPWFMALFGRDSLITAYQALPFQPHLARTTLEALSAWQAKEQDDFRDAEPGKILHELRLGELTVLGERPHSPYYGTHDATPLFLILLDEYERWAGDRDFVRSLQPAAMKALEWMERYGDRDGDGYLEYQTRSKEGLANQCWKDSWNSILFKDGTVAKGPIATCEIQGYAYDARVRTARLAREVWDDAQLAARLEREAATLRERFNRDYWIEARGHYALALDGEKRQVDAMSSNVGHLLWSGIVPEDRAAMMAKRLMSPEMFTGWGIRTMSANDAGYNPIEYHDGTVWPHDTAFVAEGMRRYGHREEASHLALMLVQAAEAFQYRLPEVFAGFAREETGAPVEYPTASRPQAWAAGAPLLALRTALGLDVVGGILQIDPHLSQGWGRVQLENIAVGAKEAATVRA
;
A
#
# COMPACT_ATOMS: atom_id res chain seq x y z
N MET A 1 -0.15 14.62 -18.43
CA MET A 1 -1.04 13.45 -18.25
C MET A 1 -2.47 13.94 -18.14
N ALA A 2 -3.45 13.25 -18.74
CA ALA A 2 -4.86 13.54 -18.46
C ALA A 2 -5.09 13.36 -16.96
N SER A 3 -5.80 14.30 -16.32
CA SER A 3 -6.06 14.19 -14.88
C SER A 3 -7.03 13.04 -14.65
N THR A 4 -6.62 12.03 -13.90
CA THR A 4 -7.47 10.92 -13.46
C THR A 4 -8.17 11.27 -12.15
N LEU A 5 -9.44 10.90 -12.02
CA LEU A 5 -10.17 10.90 -10.75
C LEU A 5 -10.15 9.51 -10.16
N THR A 6 -9.63 9.40 -8.95
CA THR A 6 -9.58 8.14 -8.22
C THR A 6 -10.31 8.28 -6.89
N VAL A 7 -11.26 7.39 -6.65
CA VAL A 7 -11.98 7.26 -5.38
C VAL A 7 -11.96 5.80 -4.95
N LEU A 8 -11.78 5.54 -3.66
CA LEU A 8 -11.59 4.18 -3.15
C LEU A 8 -12.17 3.99 -1.75
N ASP A 9 -12.42 2.73 -1.45
CA ASP A 9 -12.80 2.24 -0.13
C ASP A 9 -12.27 0.82 0.06
N GLY A 10 -11.12 0.73 0.72
CA GLY A 10 -10.45 -0.55 0.90
C GLY A 10 -10.12 -1.22 -0.43
N ASN A 11 -10.66 -2.42 -0.67
CA ASN A 11 -10.46 -3.17 -1.91
C ASN A 11 -11.52 -2.89 -3.01
N THR A 12 -12.24 -1.78 -2.89
CA THR A 12 -13.21 -1.28 -3.88
C THR A 12 -12.76 0.09 -4.36
N PHE A 13 -12.59 0.28 -5.65
CA PHE A 13 -12.09 1.55 -6.17
C PHE A 13 -12.61 1.84 -7.58
N PHE A 14 -12.66 3.14 -7.91
CA PHE A 14 -13.05 3.63 -9.22
C PHE A 14 -11.99 4.60 -9.74
N VAL A 15 -11.41 4.26 -10.89
CA VAL A 15 -10.44 5.10 -11.61
C VAL A 15 -11.09 5.55 -12.91
N SER A 16 -11.18 6.85 -13.14
CA SER A 16 -11.81 7.46 -14.31
C SER A 16 -11.00 8.65 -14.82
N ASP A 17 -11.36 9.15 -15.99
CA ASP A 17 -10.87 10.43 -16.49
C ASP A 17 -11.45 11.63 -15.71
N ALA A 18 -11.12 12.84 -16.12
CA ALA A 18 -11.61 14.07 -15.52
C ALA A 18 -13.12 14.29 -15.66
N ALA A 19 -13.78 13.66 -16.64
CA ALA A 19 -15.23 13.68 -16.81
C ALA A 19 -15.95 12.71 -15.87
N GLY A 20 -15.20 11.84 -15.19
CA GLY A 20 -15.73 10.72 -14.45
C GLY A 20 -16.07 9.54 -15.34
N ASP A 21 -15.60 9.53 -16.58
CA ASP A 21 -15.87 8.51 -17.57
C ASP A 21 -14.78 7.44 -17.61
N VAL A 22 -15.16 6.23 -18.02
CA VAL A 22 -14.29 5.10 -18.28
C VAL A 22 -14.57 4.60 -19.69
N GLU A 23 -13.52 4.48 -20.49
CA GLU A 23 -13.53 3.76 -21.74
C GLU A 23 -12.66 2.50 -21.60
N LEU A 24 -13.10 1.42 -22.24
CA LEU A 24 -12.31 0.18 -22.27
C LEU A 24 -10.92 0.45 -22.86
N GLY A 25 -9.88 0.19 -22.08
CA GLY A 25 -8.49 0.40 -22.44
C GLY A 25 -7.57 -0.60 -21.75
N ASP A 26 -6.29 -0.49 -22.07
CA ASP A 26 -5.21 -1.36 -21.55
C ASP A 26 -4.66 -0.92 -20.18
N ASP A 27 -5.33 0.01 -19.53
CA ASP A 27 -4.93 0.57 -18.25
C ASP A 27 -5.85 0.12 -17.09
N ALA A 28 -5.52 0.57 -15.88
CA ALA A 28 -6.29 0.27 -14.68
C ALA A 28 -7.54 1.16 -14.51
N ASN A 29 -8.07 1.77 -15.59
CA ASN A 29 -9.32 2.51 -15.51
C ASN A 29 -10.50 1.55 -15.37
N GLY A 30 -11.48 1.94 -14.58
CA GLY A 30 -12.66 1.15 -14.32
C GLY A 30 -13.14 1.19 -12.87
N PHE A 31 -14.20 0.46 -12.64
CA PHE A 31 -14.69 0.15 -11.30
C PHE A 31 -14.23 -1.26 -10.92
N PHE A 32 -13.48 -1.37 -9.83
CA PHE A 32 -12.93 -2.63 -9.32
C PHE A 32 -13.49 -2.98 -7.95
N HIS A 33 -13.74 -4.26 -7.75
CA HIS A 33 -14.11 -4.83 -6.46
C HIS A 33 -13.55 -6.25 -6.36
N ALA A 34 -12.86 -6.55 -5.25
CA ALA A 34 -12.32 -7.89 -4.95
C ALA A 34 -11.50 -8.48 -6.12
N ASP A 35 -10.50 -7.73 -6.59
CA ASP A 35 -9.57 -8.06 -7.68
C ASP A 35 -10.21 -8.23 -9.08
N MET A 36 -11.48 -7.82 -9.25
CA MET A 36 -12.18 -7.91 -10.54
C MET A 36 -12.64 -6.54 -11.03
N ARG A 37 -12.48 -6.26 -12.32
CA ARG A 37 -13.03 -5.07 -12.99
C ARG A 37 -14.53 -5.24 -13.24
N GLN A 38 -15.35 -4.60 -12.44
CA GLN A 38 -16.81 -4.68 -12.46
C GLN A 38 -17.44 -3.81 -13.57
N LEU A 39 -16.78 -2.69 -13.91
CA LEU A 39 -17.10 -1.86 -15.07
C LEU A 39 -15.81 -1.51 -15.82
N SER A 40 -15.79 -1.79 -17.10
CA SER A 40 -14.74 -1.39 -18.05
C SER A 40 -15.19 -0.26 -18.99
N THR A 41 -16.51 0.04 -19.01
CA THR A 41 -17.11 1.16 -19.71
C THR A 41 -18.13 1.82 -18.80
N TRP A 42 -18.02 3.14 -18.64
CA TRP A 42 -18.95 4.00 -17.91
C TRP A 42 -18.87 5.42 -18.44
N ARG A 43 -19.82 5.84 -19.28
CA ARG A 43 -19.76 7.16 -19.92
C ARG A 43 -21.10 7.87 -19.83
N LEU A 44 -21.04 9.15 -19.56
CA LEU A 44 -22.21 10.05 -19.59
C LEU A 44 -22.18 10.89 -20.86
N LEU A 45 -23.22 10.73 -21.66
CA LEU A 45 -23.43 11.54 -22.86
C LEU A 45 -24.67 12.42 -22.71
N LEU A 46 -24.64 13.59 -23.31
CA LEU A 46 -25.78 14.47 -23.46
C LEU A 46 -26.05 14.73 -24.94
N ASN A 47 -27.27 14.44 -25.37
CA ASN A 47 -27.65 14.53 -26.76
C ASN A 47 -26.66 13.77 -27.67
N GLY A 48 -26.22 12.58 -27.23
CA GLY A 48 -25.27 11.71 -27.97
C GLY A 48 -23.81 12.23 -27.96
N ARG A 49 -23.46 13.21 -27.13
CA ARG A 49 -22.11 13.79 -27.09
C ARG A 49 -21.51 13.75 -25.70
N PRO A 50 -20.16 13.55 -25.56
CA PRO A 50 -19.48 13.68 -24.29
C PRO A 50 -19.69 15.07 -23.68
N VAL A 51 -19.69 15.13 -22.35
CA VAL A 51 -19.79 16.39 -21.61
C VAL A 51 -18.46 17.15 -21.64
N HIS A 52 -18.54 18.48 -21.58
CA HIS A 52 -17.37 19.34 -21.45
C HIS A 52 -17.13 19.64 -19.96
N VAL A 53 -15.99 19.17 -19.43
CA VAL A 53 -15.64 19.35 -18.00
C VAL A 53 -15.23 20.79 -17.73
N LEU A 54 -15.87 21.41 -16.75
CA LEU A 54 -15.51 22.73 -16.22
C LEU A 54 -14.51 22.58 -15.06
N THR A 55 -14.79 21.64 -14.15
CA THR A 55 -13.90 21.28 -13.05
C THR A 55 -14.24 19.88 -12.53
N SER A 56 -13.24 19.18 -12.05
CA SER A 56 -13.39 17.91 -11.37
C SER A 56 -12.44 17.84 -10.16
N ARG A 57 -12.87 17.17 -9.10
CA ARG A 57 -12.06 17.03 -7.90
C ARG A 57 -12.48 15.79 -7.10
N THR A 58 -11.54 15.17 -6.44
CA THR A 58 -11.78 14.28 -5.30
C THR A 58 -12.18 15.17 -4.10
N VAL A 59 -13.30 14.87 -3.46
CA VAL A 59 -13.82 15.62 -2.29
C VAL A 59 -13.29 14.96 -1.02
N ASP A 60 -13.51 13.65 -0.90
CA ASP A 60 -12.91 12.77 0.09
C ASP A 60 -12.28 11.59 -0.63
N TYR A 61 -11.53 10.74 0.05
CA TYR A 61 -10.91 9.57 -0.58
C TYR A 61 -11.93 8.63 -1.26
N TYR A 62 -13.19 8.64 -0.79
CA TYR A 62 -14.29 7.81 -1.28
C TYR A 62 -15.30 8.57 -2.14
N SER A 63 -15.11 9.87 -2.38
CA SER A 63 -16.07 10.69 -3.15
C SER A 63 -15.40 11.69 -4.08
N ALA A 64 -16.04 11.93 -5.23
CA ALA A 64 -15.61 12.90 -6.23
C ALA A 64 -16.79 13.69 -6.78
N SER A 65 -16.53 14.92 -7.23
CA SER A 65 -17.50 15.79 -7.87
C SER A 65 -16.97 16.29 -9.21
N VAL A 66 -17.78 16.19 -10.25
CA VAL A 66 -17.50 16.69 -11.60
C VAL A 66 -18.56 17.71 -11.97
N PHE A 67 -18.14 18.90 -12.37
CA PHE A 67 -18.99 19.93 -12.96
C PHE A 67 -18.70 20.03 -14.45
N ALA A 68 -19.74 19.94 -15.26
CA ALA A 68 -19.64 19.91 -16.72
C ALA A 68 -20.80 20.66 -17.39
N THR A 69 -20.69 20.83 -18.69
CA THR A 69 -21.72 21.44 -19.56
C THR A 69 -21.80 20.66 -20.88
N LEU A 70 -22.74 21.06 -21.74
CA LEU A 70 -22.80 20.55 -23.12
C LEU A 70 -21.50 20.83 -23.87
N ALA A 71 -21.03 19.86 -24.64
CA ALA A 71 -19.81 19.99 -25.43
C ALA A 71 -19.93 21.15 -26.44
N SER A 72 -18.79 21.90 -26.58
CA SER A 72 -18.58 23.02 -27.51
C SER A 72 -19.56 24.21 -27.35
N VAL A 73 -19.19 25.08 -26.43
CA VAL A 73 -19.70 26.46 -26.45
C VAL A 73 -18.66 27.30 -27.18
N GLY A 74 -19.05 28.00 -28.25
CA GLY A 74 -18.18 28.93 -28.95
C GLY A 74 -17.76 30.08 -28.04
N VAL A 75 -16.68 30.78 -28.38
CA VAL A 75 -16.23 31.93 -27.64
C VAL A 75 -17.34 32.98 -27.60
N GLY A 76 -17.83 33.31 -26.40
CA GLY A 76 -18.92 34.26 -26.18
C GLY A 76 -20.33 33.64 -26.12
N GLU A 77 -20.46 32.33 -26.27
CA GLU A 77 -21.73 31.63 -26.02
C GLU A 77 -21.86 31.18 -24.55
N ASN A 78 -23.07 31.35 -23.99
CA ASN A 78 -23.36 30.87 -22.65
C ASN A 78 -24.02 29.49 -22.71
N PRO A 79 -23.42 28.43 -22.17
CA PRO A 79 -24.05 27.13 -22.14
C PRO A 79 -25.33 27.16 -21.32
N PRO A 80 -26.48 26.73 -21.88
CA PRO A 80 -27.76 26.79 -21.18
C PRO A 80 -27.90 25.74 -20.09
N ILE A 81 -27.11 24.67 -20.14
CA ILE A 81 -27.22 23.49 -19.28
C ILE A 81 -25.90 23.27 -18.53
N SER A 82 -25.99 23.07 -17.24
CA SER A 82 -24.90 22.51 -16.44
C SER A 82 -25.27 21.14 -15.89
N ILE A 83 -24.23 20.33 -15.67
CA ILE A 83 -24.31 19.00 -15.06
C ILE A 83 -23.38 18.95 -13.90
N ARG A 84 -23.85 18.33 -12.83
CA ARG A 84 -23.03 17.92 -11.69
C ARG A 84 -23.17 16.41 -11.53
N ARG A 85 -22.04 15.70 -11.46
CA ARG A 85 -21.91 14.29 -11.09
C ARG A 85 -21.23 14.22 -9.75
N ASP A 86 -21.90 13.64 -8.76
CA ASP A 86 -21.32 13.39 -7.45
C ASP A 86 -21.23 11.88 -7.25
N ARG A 87 -20.01 11.35 -7.26
CA ARG A 87 -19.73 9.93 -7.13
C ARG A 87 -19.27 9.60 -5.72
N PHE A 88 -19.78 8.52 -5.20
CA PHE A 88 -19.45 7.94 -3.91
C PHE A 88 -19.13 6.46 -4.08
N VAL A 89 -18.01 6.00 -3.48
CA VAL A 89 -17.59 4.60 -3.48
C VAL A 89 -17.64 4.05 -2.05
N ALA A 90 -18.29 2.90 -1.91
CA ALA A 90 -18.29 2.09 -0.70
C ALA A 90 -18.08 0.63 -1.13
N ARG A 91 -19.01 -0.27 -0.83
CA ARG A 91 -19.00 -1.64 -1.39
C ARG A 91 -19.46 -1.71 -2.84
N GLY A 92 -19.88 -0.60 -3.41
CA GLY A 92 -20.31 -0.36 -4.76
C GLY A 92 -20.15 1.11 -5.10
N VAL A 93 -20.82 1.59 -6.14
CA VAL A 93 -20.80 2.99 -6.57
C VAL A 93 -22.21 3.57 -6.49
N HIS A 94 -22.33 4.74 -5.92
CA HIS A 94 -23.51 5.59 -5.99
C HIS A 94 -23.14 6.87 -6.75
N GLU A 95 -23.91 7.23 -7.78
CA GLU A 95 -23.66 8.45 -8.56
C GLU A 95 -24.93 9.28 -8.63
N ASP A 96 -24.90 10.48 -8.03
CA ASP A 96 -25.93 11.51 -8.16
C ASP A 96 -25.68 12.33 -9.42
N LEU A 97 -26.71 12.49 -10.25
CA LEU A 97 -26.70 13.38 -11.40
C LEU A 97 -27.67 14.55 -11.16
N THR A 98 -27.17 15.78 -11.27
CA THR A 98 -27.99 16.99 -11.24
C THR A 98 -27.82 17.72 -12.57
N VAL A 99 -28.92 17.99 -13.26
CA VAL A 99 -28.96 18.76 -14.51
C VAL A 99 -29.75 20.02 -14.29
N GLN A 100 -29.19 21.17 -14.65
CA GLN A 100 -29.81 22.48 -14.44
C GLN A 100 -29.87 23.28 -15.73
N ASN A 101 -31.04 23.84 -16.05
CA ASN A 101 -31.28 24.81 -17.11
C ASN A 101 -31.03 26.23 -16.62
N HIS A 102 -30.04 26.94 -17.14
CA HIS A 102 -29.67 28.30 -16.82
C HIS A 102 -30.32 29.33 -17.75
N SER A 103 -31.09 28.90 -18.76
CA SER A 103 -31.75 29.79 -19.72
C SER A 103 -33.14 30.17 -19.26
N ASP A 104 -33.71 31.14 -19.96
CA ASP A 104 -35.10 31.63 -19.81
C ASP A 104 -36.12 30.89 -20.68
N ARG A 105 -35.67 29.77 -21.33
CA ARG A 105 -36.48 28.92 -22.23
C ARG A 105 -36.45 27.47 -21.76
N PRO A 106 -37.52 26.71 -22.02
CA PRO A 106 -37.48 25.26 -21.80
C PRO A 106 -36.37 24.61 -22.61
N GLN A 107 -35.74 23.57 -22.05
CA GLN A 107 -34.72 22.79 -22.69
C GLN A 107 -35.11 21.29 -22.67
N THR A 108 -34.89 20.60 -23.79
CA THR A 108 -34.99 19.14 -23.83
C THR A 108 -33.60 18.56 -24.02
N VAL A 109 -33.24 17.63 -23.15
CA VAL A 109 -31.92 17.00 -23.12
C VAL A 109 -32.10 15.49 -23.04
N THR A 110 -31.44 14.75 -23.92
CA THR A 110 -31.33 13.30 -23.79
C THR A 110 -30.09 12.98 -22.94
N ILE A 111 -30.30 12.32 -21.81
CA ILE A 111 -29.25 11.76 -20.97
C ILE A 111 -29.02 10.33 -21.38
N GLU A 112 -27.77 9.98 -21.68
CA GLU A 112 -27.37 8.63 -22.05
C GLU A 112 -26.25 8.18 -21.13
N VAL A 113 -26.36 6.97 -20.60
CA VAL A 113 -25.32 6.31 -19.80
C VAL A 113 -24.90 5.05 -20.53
N GLU A 114 -23.67 5.03 -21.03
CA GLU A 114 -23.07 3.84 -21.62
C GLU A 114 -22.38 3.04 -20.52
N TYR A 115 -22.54 1.73 -20.55
CA TYR A 115 -21.98 0.81 -19.56
C TYR A 115 -21.57 -0.51 -20.19
N GLY A 116 -20.57 -1.14 -19.56
CA GLY A 116 -20.09 -2.46 -19.94
C GLY A 116 -19.09 -2.99 -18.90
N SER A 117 -18.93 -4.29 -18.89
CA SER A 117 -17.93 -4.96 -18.09
C SER A 117 -17.24 -6.05 -18.90
N ASP A 118 -15.93 -6.09 -18.84
CA ASP A 118 -15.14 -7.21 -19.31
C ASP A 118 -14.91 -8.25 -18.20
N PHE A 119 -15.22 -7.91 -16.95
CA PHE A 119 -14.92 -8.71 -15.76
C PHE A 119 -13.48 -9.22 -15.72
N ALA A 120 -12.53 -8.42 -16.21
CA ALA A 120 -11.14 -8.80 -16.20
C ALA A 120 -10.64 -8.94 -14.75
N ASP A 121 -9.96 -10.05 -14.47
CA ASP A 121 -9.14 -10.20 -13.27
C ASP A 121 -8.01 -9.17 -13.30
N LEU A 122 -7.56 -8.70 -12.13
CA LEU A 122 -6.51 -7.70 -12.06
C LEU A 122 -5.21 -8.14 -12.75
N PHE A 123 -4.90 -9.45 -12.71
CA PHE A 123 -3.78 -10.03 -13.47
C PHE A 123 -4.05 -9.99 -14.98
N GLU A 124 -5.30 -10.24 -15.42
CA GLU A 124 -5.65 -10.12 -16.84
C GLU A 124 -5.51 -8.69 -17.35
N VAL A 125 -5.88 -7.69 -16.54
CA VAL A 125 -5.67 -6.27 -16.87
C VAL A 125 -4.17 -5.97 -16.97
N LYS A 126 -3.36 -6.39 -15.99
CA LYS A 126 -1.91 -6.15 -15.94
C LYS A 126 -1.17 -6.85 -17.08
N ASP A 127 -1.49 -8.12 -17.34
CA ASP A 127 -0.81 -8.96 -18.33
C ASP A 127 -1.45 -8.87 -19.72
N ARG A 128 -2.54 -8.09 -19.89
CA ARG A 128 -3.31 -7.91 -21.13
C ARG A 128 -3.78 -9.22 -21.75
N THR A 129 -4.24 -10.13 -20.90
CA THR A 129 -4.71 -11.44 -21.34
C THR A 129 -6.23 -11.44 -21.59
N PRO A 130 -6.71 -12.11 -22.67
CA PRO A 130 -8.14 -12.12 -23.01
C PRO A 130 -8.95 -12.95 -22.02
N LYS A 131 -10.17 -12.49 -21.75
CA LYS A 131 -11.16 -13.19 -20.92
C LYS A 131 -11.63 -14.51 -21.57
N ARG A 132 -11.88 -15.54 -20.76
CA ARG A 132 -12.19 -16.90 -21.24
C ARG A 132 -13.59 -17.39 -20.90
N GLY A 133 -14.32 -16.71 -20.01
CA GLY A 133 -15.69 -17.08 -19.61
C GLY A 133 -16.77 -16.51 -20.50
N GLN A 134 -18.02 -16.67 -20.07
CA GLN A 134 -19.21 -16.20 -20.80
C GLN A 134 -19.77 -14.95 -20.14
N LEU A 135 -20.07 -13.95 -20.98
CA LEU A 135 -20.72 -12.71 -20.59
C LEU A 135 -22.21 -12.78 -20.97
N ARG A 136 -23.07 -12.28 -20.10
CA ARG A 136 -24.51 -12.17 -20.31
C ARG A 136 -25.00 -10.83 -19.75
N THR A 137 -25.93 -10.20 -20.44
CA THR A 137 -26.67 -8.99 -20.00
C THR A 137 -28.14 -9.31 -19.87
N ASP A 138 -28.70 -9.11 -18.70
CA ASP A 138 -30.13 -9.23 -18.42
C ASP A 138 -30.71 -7.83 -18.18
N LEU A 139 -31.84 -7.52 -18.87
CA LEU A 139 -32.53 -6.23 -18.80
C LEU A 139 -33.79 -6.34 -17.97
N GLY A 140 -34.01 -5.39 -17.07
CA GLY A 140 -35.23 -5.20 -16.29
C GLY A 140 -35.72 -3.76 -16.34
N PRO A 141 -36.83 -3.44 -15.71
CA PRO A 141 -37.31 -2.06 -15.60
C PRO A 141 -36.27 -1.21 -14.84
N SER A 142 -35.71 -0.19 -15.50
CA SER A 142 -34.65 0.70 -14.93
C SER A 142 -33.48 -0.03 -14.26
N LYS A 143 -33.17 -1.25 -14.75
CA LYS A 143 -32.16 -2.12 -14.17
C LYS A 143 -31.46 -2.94 -15.23
N VAL A 144 -30.15 -3.10 -15.07
CA VAL A 144 -29.30 -3.97 -15.89
C VAL A 144 -28.48 -4.87 -14.97
N THR A 145 -28.36 -6.14 -15.35
CA THR A 145 -27.45 -7.08 -14.68
C THR A 145 -26.46 -7.62 -15.70
N LEU A 146 -25.20 -7.25 -15.53
CA LEU A 146 -24.08 -7.82 -16.27
C LEU A 146 -23.60 -9.04 -15.50
N THR A 147 -23.46 -10.19 -16.15
CA THR A 147 -23.06 -11.46 -15.52
C THR A 147 -21.87 -12.06 -16.24
N TYR A 148 -20.88 -12.50 -15.51
CA TYR A 148 -19.76 -13.29 -15.98
C TYR A 148 -19.76 -14.66 -15.30
N MET A 149 -19.51 -15.70 -16.07
CA MET A 149 -19.41 -17.08 -15.58
C MET A 149 -18.28 -17.83 -16.27
N ARG A 150 -17.51 -18.55 -15.47
CA ARG A 150 -16.52 -19.53 -15.90
C ARG A 150 -16.40 -20.64 -14.86
N ASP A 151 -16.73 -21.85 -15.27
CA ASP A 151 -16.77 -23.01 -14.36
C ASP A 151 -17.65 -22.72 -13.13
N ALA A 152 -17.09 -22.80 -11.92
CA ALA A 152 -17.76 -22.45 -10.68
C ALA A 152 -17.65 -20.96 -10.31
N PHE A 153 -16.87 -20.17 -11.03
CA PHE A 153 -16.67 -18.76 -10.74
C PHE A 153 -17.79 -17.91 -11.37
N ARG A 154 -18.43 -17.08 -10.53
CA ARG A 154 -19.49 -16.17 -10.96
C ARG A 154 -19.31 -14.80 -10.35
N ARG A 155 -19.46 -13.75 -11.19
CA ARG A 155 -19.50 -12.34 -10.76
C ARG A 155 -20.62 -11.63 -11.52
N GLU A 156 -21.27 -10.68 -10.84
CA GLU A 156 -22.30 -9.85 -11.47
C GLU A 156 -22.08 -8.39 -11.10
N THR A 157 -22.49 -7.50 -12.00
CA THR A 157 -22.62 -6.07 -11.75
C THR A 157 -24.06 -5.67 -12.00
N VAL A 158 -24.74 -5.20 -10.98
CA VAL A 158 -26.11 -4.72 -11.05
C VAL A 158 -26.09 -3.20 -11.14
N ILE A 159 -26.71 -2.64 -12.18
CA ILE A 159 -26.86 -1.19 -12.37
C ILE A 159 -28.33 -0.86 -12.20
N GLU A 160 -28.68 -0.01 -11.25
CA GLU A 160 -30.03 0.40 -10.92
C GLU A 160 -30.18 1.93 -11.11
N PHE A 161 -31.19 2.33 -11.88
CA PHE A 161 -31.52 3.75 -12.12
C PHE A 161 -32.74 4.12 -11.29
N SER A 162 -32.68 5.21 -10.53
CA SER A 162 -33.82 5.67 -9.71
C SER A 162 -35.00 6.19 -10.53
N GLU A 163 -34.74 6.66 -11.76
CA GLU A 163 -35.75 7.07 -12.73
C GLU A 163 -35.98 6.00 -13.79
N HIS A 164 -37.08 6.13 -14.55
CA HIS A 164 -37.45 5.18 -15.60
C HIS A 164 -36.63 5.38 -16.88
N PHE A 165 -35.37 4.96 -16.84
CA PHE A 165 -34.53 4.89 -18.03
C PHE A 165 -34.97 3.79 -18.97
N SER A 166 -34.96 4.07 -20.30
CA SER A 166 -35.03 3.03 -21.31
C SER A 166 -33.70 2.31 -21.38
N VAL A 167 -33.64 1.07 -20.89
CA VAL A 167 -32.39 0.29 -20.80
C VAL A 167 -32.19 -0.61 -22.02
N GLY A 168 -30.98 -0.64 -22.57
CA GLY A 168 -30.53 -1.51 -23.65
C GLY A 168 -29.33 -2.37 -23.19
N LEU A 169 -28.71 -3.10 -24.13
CA LEU A 169 -27.60 -4.00 -23.77
C LEU A 169 -26.33 -3.27 -23.28
N GLU A 170 -26.05 -2.08 -23.82
CA GLU A 170 -24.83 -1.32 -23.58
C GLU A 170 -25.10 0.14 -23.18
N ARG A 171 -26.37 0.56 -23.16
CA ARG A 171 -26.78 1.94 -22.94
C ARG A 171 -28.15 2.06 -22.31
N ALA A 172 -28.29 3.02 -21.38
CA ALA A 172 -29.58 3.49 -20.90
C ALA A 172 -29.81 4.94 -21.32
N GLN A 173 -31.06 5.31 -21.60
CA GLN A 173 -31.45 6.64 -22.08
C GLN A 173 -32.64 7.18 -21.31
N PHE A 174 -32.67 8.50 -21.10
CA PHE A 174 -33.75 9.24 -20.47
C PHE A 174 -33.91 10.59 -21.17
N GLU A 175 -35.14 10.91 -21.65
CA GLU A 175 -35.43 12.21 -22.19
C GLU A 175 -35.92 13.14 -21.09
N LEU A 176 -35.21 14.22 -20.87
CA LEU A 176 -35.43 15.19 -19.79
C LEU A 176 -35.95 16.51 -20.36
N HIS A 177 -37.12 16.94 -19.89
CA HIS A 177 -37.70 18.27 -20.16
C HIS A 177 -37.48 19.18 -18.95
N LEU A 178 -36.74 20.25 -19.14
CA LEU A 178 -36.40 21.22 -18.09
C LEU A 178 -37.12 22.56 -18.37
N GLU A 179 -37.95 22.99 -17.44
CA GLU A 179 -38.51 24.35 -17.45
C GLU A 179 -37.41 25.42 -17.37
N PRO A 180 -37.72 26.68 -17.76
CA PRO A 180 -36.78 27.78 -17.56
C PRO A 180 -36.28 27.83 -16.11
N ARG A 181 -34.97 27.89 -15.91
CA ARG A 181 -34.33 27.89 -14.57
C ARG A 181 -34.62 26.64 -13.73
N GLY A 182 -35.20 25.63 -14.32
CA GLY A 182 -35.50 24.35 -13.67
C GLY A 182 -34.27 23.47 -13.46
N SER A 183 -34.37 22.55 -12.51
CA SER A 183 -33.37 21.54 -12.24
C SER A 183 -34.01 20.16 -12.08
N TRP A 184 -33.26 19.13 -12.39
CA TRP A 184 -33.65 17.74 -12.22
C TRP A 184 -32.50 16.94 -11.60
N ARG A 185 -32.83 15.94 -10.81
CA ARG A 185 -31.86 15.07 -10.14
C ARG A 185 -32.31 13.63 -10.20
N THR A 186 -31.34 12.74 -10.41
CA THR A 186 -31.49 11.30 -10.34
C THR A 186 -30.25 10.67 -9.69
N CYS A 187 -30.32 9.41 -9.32
CA CYS A 187 -29.16 8.65 -8.91
C CYS A 187 -29.07 7.31 -9.66
N ILE A 188 -27.85 6.78 -9.70
CA ILE A 188 -27.51 5.50 -10.31
C ILE A 188 -26.66 4.73 -9.32
N ASP A 189 -27.08 3.50 -9.01
CA ASP A 189 -26.34 2.58 -8.16
C ASP A 189 -25.70 1.47 -9.01
N VAL A 190 -24.41 1.20 -8.74
CA VAL A 190 -23.66 0.09 -9.33
C VAL A 190 -23.20 -0.82 -8.22
N VAL A 191 -23.76 -2.02 -8.18
CA VAL A 191 -23.59 -2.97 -7.07
C VAL A 191 -22.92 -4.25 -7.56
N PRO A 192 -21.70 -4.55 -7.09
CA PRO A 192 -21.06 -5.83 -7.39
C PRO A 192 -21.72 -6.97 -6.60
N VAL A 193 -21.87 -8.12 -7.24
CA VAL A 193 -22.36 -9.37 -6.63
C VAL A 193 -21.25 -10.40 -6.69
N VAL A 194 -20.84 -10.86 -5.54
CA VAL A 194 -19.78 -11.87 -5.37
C VAL A 194 -20.44 -13.15 -4.84
N ASP A 195 -20.37 -14.24 -5.62
CA ASP A 195 -20.90 -15.55 -5.25
C ASP A 195 -22.39 -15.54 -4.79
N GLY A 196 -23.18 -14.64 -5.40
CA GLY A 196 -24.59 -14.46 -5.08
C GLY A 196 -24.88 -13.56 -3.87
N ASP A 197 -23.84 -13.07 -3.18
CA ASP A 197 -24.00 -12.10 -2.09
C ASP A 197 -24.07 -10.68 -2.67
N LEU A 198 -25.26 -10.08 -2.59
CA LEU A 198 -25.51 -8.73 -3.08
C LEU A 198 -25.00 -7.74 -2.05
N ASN A 199 -23.89 -7.09 -2.35
CA ASN A 199 -23.33 -5.99 -1.53
C ASN A 199 -24.19 -4.73 -1.67
N ARG A 200 -25.44 -4.77 -1.17
CA ARG A 200 -26.32 -3.59 -1.27
C ARG A 200 -25.68 -2.40 -0.56
N LEU A 201 -25.68 -1.28 -1.28
CA LEU A 201 -25.40 0.01 -0.67
C LEU A 201 -26.51 0.31 0.32
N GLU A 202 -26.19 0.41 1.61
CA GLU A 202 -27.17 0.83 2.66
C GLU A 202 -27.34 2.34 2.64
N HIS A 203 -27.59 2.92 1.45
CA HIS A 203 -27.67 4.35 1.29
C HIS A 203 -29.07 4.73 0.77
N GLY A 204 -29.75 5.58 1.52
CA GLY A 204 -30.92 6.30 1.00
C GLY A 204 -30.48 7.42 0.07
N ASP A 205 -31.43 8.04 -0.63
CA ASP A 205 -31.24 9.23 -1.45
C ASP A 205 -30.40 10.30 -0.71
N ARG A 206 -29.27 10.74 -1.28
CA ARG A 206 -28.33 11.76 -0.78
C ARG A 206 -27.15 11.25 0.05
N THR A 207 -26.42 10.26 -0.42
CA THR A 207 -25.22 9.74 0.25
C THR A 207 -23.95 10.57 0.05
N PHE A 208 -23.93 11.42 -1.00
CA PHE A 208 -22.77 12.29 -1.22
C PHE A 208 -22.57 13.26 -0.05
N GLY A 209 -21.37 13.25 0.54
CA GLY A 209 -21.02 14.08 1.70
C GLY A 209 -21.50 13.55 3.07
N ASN A 210 -22.10 12.36 3.13
CA ASN A 210 -22.44 11.70 4.39
C ASN A 210 -21.27 10.83 4.90
N PRO A 211 -21.09 10.68 6.24
CA PRO A 211 -20.09 9.77 6.79
C PRO A 211 -20.33 8.33 6.30
N LYS A 212 -19.25 7.63 6.04
CA LYS A 212 -19.31 6.25 5.59
C LYS A 212 -19.72 5.30 6.71
N PRO A 213 -20.84 4.52 6.56
CA PRO A 213 -21.41 3.75 7.67
C PRO A 213 -20.72 2.42 7.96
N ASP A 214 -19.89 1.89 7.01
CA ASP A 214 -19.45 0.48 7.04
C ASP A 214 -18.11 0.23 7.73
N MET A 215 -17.44 1.25 8.25
CA MET A 215 -16.16 1.08 8.93
C MET A 215 -16.34 1.01 10.46
N PRO A 216 -15.63 0.08 11.15
CA PRO A 216 -15.67 -0.02 12.62
C PRO A 216 -15.27 1.29 13.31
N THR A 217 -14.47 2.10 12.63
CA THR A 217 -14.00 3.41 13.07
C THR A 217 -14.29 4.40 11.95
N THR A 218 -15.09 5.44 12.19
CA THR A 218 -15.36 6.50 11.20
C THR A 218 -14.08 7.24 10.84
N PHE A 219 -14.11 8.01 9.75
CA PHE A 219 -12.96 8.84 9.36
C PHE A 219 -12.60 9.88 10.42
N GLU A 220 -13.62 10.53 11.02
CA GLU A 220 -13.42 11.50 12.09
C GLU A 220 -12.82 10.86 13.35
N GLN A 221 -13.27 9.66 13.74
CA GLN A 221 -12.70 8.91 14.85
C GLN A 221 -11.26 8.47 14.54
N TRP A 222 -11.00 8.06 13.30
CA TRP A 222 -9.64 7.72 12.83
C TRP A 222 -8.69 8.89 12.97
N MET A 223 -9.08 10.08 12.48
CA MET A 223 -8.25 11.28 12.58
C MET A 223 -8.09 11.74 14.04
N ALA A 224 -9.14 11.62 14.86
CA ALA A 224 -9.10 12.00 16.26
C ALA A 224 -8.25 11.08 17.15
N GLN A 225 -7.99 9.84 16.72
CA GLN A 225 -7.12 8.89 17.42
C GLN A 225 -5.62 9.13 17.15
N ALA A 226 -5.30 9.80 16.05
CA ALA A 226 -3.91 10.13 15.73
C ALA A 226 -3.41 11.31 16.57
N PRO A 227 -2.12 11.34 16.93
CA PRO A 227 -1.50 12.51 17.53
C PRO A 227 -1.72 13.78 16.72
N THR A 228 -1.88 14.92 17.40
CA THR A 228 -2.03 16.22 16.75
C THR A 228 -0.68 16.82 16.46
N LEU A 229 -0.40 17.13 15.20
CA LEU A 229 0.84 17.79 14.78
C LEU A 229 0.65 19.30 14.65
N GLU A 230 1.41 20.09 15.41
CA GLU A 230 1.56 21.53 15.24
C GLU A 230 2.97 21.84 14.72
N THR A 231 3.04 22.54 13.59
CA THR A 231 4.32 22.91 12.96
C THR A 231 4.16 24.17 12.12
N ASP A 232 5.24 24.93 11.96
CA ASP A 232 5.36 26.03 11.01
C ASP A 232 5.88 25.58 9.63
N ASN A 233 6.15 24.30 9.45
CA ASN A 233 6.51 23.67 8.17
C ASN A 233 5.23 23.15 7.46
N ASP A 234 4.78 23.89 6.46
CA ASP A 234 3.55 23.57 5.70
C ASP A 234 3.65 22.23 4.96
N VAL A 235 4.82 21.89 4.41
CA VAL A 235 5.04 20.62 3.70
C VAL A 235 4.88 19.45 4.67
N LEU A 236 5.50 19.53 5.85
CA LEU A 236 5.36 18.52 6.89
C LEU A 236 3.90 18.36 7.34
N ARG A 237 3.21 19.49 7.59
CA ARG A 237 1.80 19.46 8.03
C ARG A 237 0.90 18.77 7.01
N HIS A 238 0.99 19.15 5.74
CA HIS A 238 0.16 18.56 4.69
C HIS A 238 0.51 17.09 4.43
N THR A 239 1.81 16.74 4.43
CA THR A 239 2.27 15.35 4.24
C THR A 239 1.80 14.46 5.39
N TYR A 240 1.86 14.93 6.64
CA TYR A 240 1.35 14.20 7.81
C TYR A 240 -0.15 13.91 7.70
N LEU A 241 -0.95 14.93 7.39
CA LEU A 241 -2.40 14.78 7.21
C LEU A 241 -2.72 13.85 6.04
N GLN A 242 -2.04 14.01 4.92
CA GLN A 242 -2.24 13.16 3.74
C GLN A 242 -1.88 11.70 4.02
N SER A 243 -0.81 11.43 4.77
CA SER A 243 -0.45 10.08 5.22
C SER A 243 -1.56 9.41 6.03
N LEU A 244 -2.17 10.13 6.97
CA LEU A 244 -3.29 9.61 7.75
C LEU A 244 -4.54 9.37 6.90
N ILE A 245 -4.83 10.26 5.94
CA ILE A 245 -5.95 10.12 4.99
C ILE A 245 -5.74 8.90 4.10
N ASP A 246 -4.54 8.70 3.55
CA ASP A 246 -4.22 7.59 2.67
C ASP A 246 -4.29 6.24 3.38
N LEU A 247 -3.79 6.16 4.61
CA LEU A 247 -3.96 4.97 5.44
C LEU A 247 -5.44 4.69 5.77
N ALA A 248 -6.25 5.76 6.00
CA ALA A 248 -7.69 5.61 6.19
C ALA A 248 -8.38 5.07 4.93
N ALA A 249 -7.99 5.58 3.76
CA ALA A 249 -8.55 5.19 2.46
C ALA A 249 -8.32 3.73 2.11
N LEU A 250 -7.13 3.22 2.43
CA LEU A 250 -6.71 1.85 2.12
C LEU A 250 -7.29 0.81 3.08
N ARG A 251 -7.95 1.21 4.19
CA ARG A 251 -8.49 0.27 5.19
C ARG A 251 -9.56 -0.64 4.64
N PHE A 252 -9.44 -1.94 4.87
CA PHE A 252 -10.46 -2.94 4.58
C PHE A 252 -10.42 -4.07 5.62
N ARG A 253 -11.38 -4.99 5.55
CA ARG A 253 -11.50 -6.14 6.45
C ARG A 253 -11.45 -7.44 5.65
N PRO A 254 -10.28 -8.06 5.48
CA PRO A 254 -10.17 -9.32 4.73
C PRO A 254 -10.87 -10.50 5.40
N LEU A 255 -11.11 -10.41 6.72
CA LEU A 255 -11.87 -11.39 7.51
C LEU A 255 -12.95 -10.65 8.29
N LYS A 256 -14.20 -11.14 8.23
CA LYS A 256 -15.33 -10.55 8.98
C LYS A 256 -15.15 -10.65 10.51
N THR A 257 -14.30 -11.56 10.97
CA THR A 257 -13.99 -11.78 12.41
C THR A 257 -13.06 -10.75 13.00
N LEU A 258 -12.35 -9.95 12.19
CA LEU A 258 -11.43 -8.92 12.67
C LEU A 258 -12.20 -7.80 13.38
N SER A 259 -11.69 -7.38 14.53
CA SER A 259 -12.28 -6.29 15.34
C SER A 259 -12.11 -4.93 14.65
N TYR A 260 -11.02 -4.76 13.92
CA TYR A 260 -10.65 -3.53 13.21
C TYR A 260 -10.32 -3.82 11.74
N SER A 261 -9.95 -2.79 11.01
CA SER A 261 -9.49 -2.86 9.63
C SER A 261 -7.96 -2.75 9.56
N LEU A 262 -7.40 -3.18 8.44
CA LEU A 262 -6.00 -3.02 8.10
C LEU A 262 -5.86 -2.44 6.69
N PRO A 263 -4.73 -1.83 6.29
CA PRO A 263 -4.58 -1.26 4.98
C PRO A 263 -4.33 -2.35 3.91
N ALA A 264 -4.98 -2.21 2.75
CA ALA A 264 -4.54 -2.81 1.50
C ALA A 264 -3.18 -2.22 1.09
N ALA A 265 -2.36 -2.97 0.37
CA ALA A 265 -1.00 -2.52 0.09
C ALA A 265 -0.95 -1.30 -0.83
N GLY A 266 -1.71 -1.25 -1.94
CA GLY A 266 -1.72 -0.05 -2.77
C GLY A 266 -2.56 -0.10 -4.05
N LEU A 267 -3.03 1.05 -4.46
CA LEU A 267 -3.88 1.24 -5.64
C LEU A 267 -3.01 1.49 -6.89
N PRO A 268 -3.34 0.87 -8.05
CA PRO A 268 -4.45 -0.06 -8.29
C PRO A 268 -4.08 -1.54 -8.12
N TRP A 269 -2.80 -1.88 -8.18
CA TRP A 269 -2.34 -3.26 -8.40
C TRP A 269 -2.33 -4.13 -7.15
N PHE A 270 -2.32 -3.51 -5.97
CA PHE A 270 -2.09 -4.17 -4.69
C PHE A 270 -3.23 -3.91 -3.69
N MET A 271 -4.50 -3.81 -4.19
CA MET A 271 -5.68 -3.57 -3.34
C MET A 271 -6.13 -4.85 -2.62
N ALA A 272 -5.19 -5.49 -1.93
CA ALA A 272 -5.34 -6.76 -1.23
C ALA A 272 -4.51 -6.81 0.05
N LEU A 273 -4.66 -7.89 0.83
CA LEU A 273 -3.79 -8.15 1.98
C LEU A 273 -2.42 -8.63 1.49
N PHE A 274 -1.38 -7.89 1.85
CA PHE A 274 0.02 -8.28 1.70
C PHE A 274 0.68 -8.43 3.07
N GLY A 275 1.52 -9.45 3.23
CA GLY A 275 2.20 -9.73 4.51
C GLY A 275 3.22 -8.66 4.85
N ARG A 276 4.25 -8.51 4.04
CA ARG A 276 5.33 -7.54 4.22
C ARG A 276 4.83 -6.11 4.33
N ASP A 277 3.98 -5.69 3.36
CA ASP A 277 3.47 -4.33 3.28
C ASP A 277 2.68 -3.92 4.52
N SER A 278 1.77 -4.82 4.98
CA SER A 278 0.98 -4.56 6.18
C SER A 278 1.85 -4.51 7.44
N LEU A 279 2.89 -5.38 7.55
CA LEU A 279 3.81 -5.40 8.69
C LEU A 279 4.66 -4.13 8.76
N ILE A 280 5.23 -3.71 7.62
CA ILE A 280 6.03 -2.49 7.53
C ILE A 280 5.16 -1.25 7.79
N THR A 281 3.99 -1.15 7.15
CA THR A 281 3.04 -0.04 7.37
C THR A 281 2.63 0.06 8.83
N ALA A 282 2.30 -1.08 9.45
CA ALA A 282 1.90 -1.11 10.86
C ALA A 282 3.04 -0.67 11.79
N TYR A 283 4.29 -1.08 11.50
CA TYR A 283 5.47 -0.61 12.23
C TYR A 283 5.67 0.91 12.11
N GLN A 284 5.56 1.45 10.90
CA GLN A 284 5.71 2.88 10.62
C GLN A 284 4.63 3.72 11.33
N ALA A 285 3.40 3.23 11.32
CA ALA A 285 2.24 3.93 11.87
C ALA A 285 2.03 3.68 13.38
N LEU A 286 2.84 2.88 14.03
CA LEU A 286 2.58 2.39 15.40
C LEU A 286 2.35 3.50 16.43
N PRO A 287 3.14 4.62 16.49
CA PRO A 287 2.87 5.73 17.40
C PRO A 287 1.58 6.50 17.10
N PHE A 288 1.05 6.36 15.90
CA PHE A 288 -0.06 7.16 15.36
C PHE A 288 -1.38 6.39 15.32
N GLN A 289 -1.31 5.10 14.99
CA GLN A 289 -2.47 4.21 14.80
C GLN A 289 -2.14 2.78 15.26
N PRO A 290 -1.95 2.53 16.56
CA PRO A 290 -1.44 1.26 17.08
C PRO A 290 -2.36 0.06 16.79
N HIS A 291 -3.66 0.28 16.59
CA HIS A 291 -4.59 -0.80 16.25
C HIS A 291 -4.35 -1.40 14.85
N LEU A 292 -3.66 -0.70 13.94
CA LEU A 292 -3.21 -1.30 12.67
C LEU A 292 -2.27 -2.48 12.93
N ALA A 293 -1.33 -2.34 13.87
CA ALA A 293 -0.41 -3.42 14.22
C ALA A 293 -1.15 -4.61 14.83
N ARG A 294 -2.11 -4.36 15.74
CA ARG A 294 -2.96 -5.41 16.31
C ARG A 294 -3.69 -6.20 15.23
N THR A 295 -4.40 -5.49 14.33
CA THR A 295 -5.21 -6.13 13.29
C THR A 295 -4.34 -6.86 12.26
N THR A 296 -3.19 -6.31 11.90
CA THR A 296 -2.22 -6.95 11.01
C THR A 296 -1.71 -8.27 11.60
N LEU A 297 -1.31 -8.28 12.87
CA LEU A 297 -0.84 -9.48 13.57
C LEU A 297 -1.97 -10.54 13.68
N GLU A 298 -3.19 -10.12 14.00
CA GLU A 298 -4.36 -11.00 14.06
C GLU A 298 -4.65 -11.63 12.69
N ALA A 299 -4.72 -10.84 11.63
CA ALA A 299 -4.98 -11.30 10.26
C ALA A 299 -3.90 -12.27 9.77
N LEU A 300 -2.63 -11.90 9.91
CA LEU A 300 -1.53 -12.71 9.41
C LEU A 300 -1.36 -14.02 10.18
N SER A 301 -1.62 -14.04 11.49
CA SER A 301 -1.62 -15.27 12.28
C SER A 301 -2.74 -16.24 11.85
N ALA A 302 -3.92 -15.71 11.47
CA ALA A 302 -5.04 -16.53 10.98
C ALA A 302 -4.72 -17.21 9.62
N TRP A 303 -3.93 -16.55 8.78
CA TRP A 303 -3.50 -17.06 7.47
C TRP A 303 -2.11 -17.70 7.48
N GLN A 304 -1.48 -17.89 8.65
CA GLN A 304 -0.18 -18.57 8.73
C GLN A 304 -0.26 -19.97 8.13
N ALA A 305 0.71 -20.35 7.29
CA ALA A 305 0.74 -21.63 6.61
C ALA A 305 0.75 -22.81 7.60
N LYS A 306 -0.02 -23.84 7.29
CA LYS A 306 -0.19 -25.04 8.15
C LYS A 306 0.48 -26.28 7.59
N GLU A 307 0.69 -26.32 6.28
CA GLU A 307 1.20 -27.45 5.53
C GLU A 307 2.15 -26.98 4.42
N GLN A 308 2.90 -27.92 3.86
CA GLN A 308 3.71 -27.66 2.69
C GLN A 308 2.84 -27.73 1.44
N ASP A 309 2.91 -26.70 0.61
CA ASP A 309 2.25 -26.63 -0.70
C ASP A 309 3.19 -25.91 -1.69
N ASP A 310 3.81 -26.69 -2.58
CA ASP A 310 4.80 -26.17 -3.53
C ASP A 310 4.17 -25.23 -4.58
N PHE A 311 2.87 -25.39 -4.90
CA PHE A 311 2.17 -24.46 -5.79
C PHE A 311 2.04 -23.07 -5.18
N ARG A 312 1.86 -22.98 -3.85
CA ARG A 312 1.71 -21.72 -3.12
C ARG A 312 3.01 -21.24 -2.46
N ASP A 313 4.14 -21.92 -2.67
CA ASP A 313 5.37 -21.70 -1.92
C ASP A 313 5.18 -21.72 -0.39
N ALA A 314 4.20 -22.50 0.07
CA ALA A 314 3.83 -22.61 1.48
C ALA A 314 4.70 -23.64 2.21
N GLU A 315 5.03 -23.31 3.46
CA GLU A 315 5.70 -24.17 4.42
C GLU A 315 5.12 -23.92 5.82
N PRO A 316 4.97 -24.94 6.68
CA PRO A 316 4.37 -24.76 8.01
C PRO A 316 5.03 -23.63 8.80
N GLY A 317 4.21 -22.69 9.29
CA GLY A 317 4.69 -21.55 10.07
C GLY A 317 5.03 -20.28 9.28
N LYS A 318 5.10 -20.34 7.96
CA LYS A 318 5.40 -19.20 7.09
C LYS A 318 4.26 -18.18 7.08
N ILE A 319 4.56 -16.90 7.10
CA ILE A 319 3.58 -15.80 6.92
C ILE A 319 3.34 -15.60 5.43
N LEU A 320 2.10 -15.27 5.06
CA LEU A 320 1.72 -15.10 3.66
C LEU A 320 2.41 -13.90 3.00
N HIS A 321 2.55 -13.98 1.67
CA HIS A 321 2.94 -12.86 0.82
C HIS A 321 1.70 -12.02 0.47
N GLU A 322 0.71 -12.63 -0.17
CA GLU A 322 -0.52 -11.95 -0.55
C GLU A 322 -1.76 -12.87 -0.55
N LEU A 323 -2.94 -12.25 -0.48
CA LEU A 323 -4.23 -12.90 -0.55
C LEU A 323 -5.11 -12.22 -1.58
N ARG A 324 -5.44 -12.96 -2.67
CA ARG A 324 -6.26 -12.49 -3.78
C ARG A 324 -7.59 -13.23 -3.88
N LEU A 325 -8.59 -12.55 -4.46
CA LEU A 325 -9.96 -13.06 -4.61
C LEU A 325 -10.44 -13.10 -6.08
N GLY A 326 -9.55 -12.81 -7.02
CA GLY A 326 -9.84 -12.79 -8.45
C GLY A 326 -10.02 -14.18 -9.04
N GLU A 327 -10.51 -14.25 -10.27
CA GLU A 327 -10.84 -15.49 -10.98
C GLU A 327 -9.67 -16.46 -11.08
N LEU A 328 -8.51 -15.96 -11.54
CA LEU A 328 -7.34 -16.80 -11.81
C LEU A 328 -6.83 -17.48 -10.54
N THR A 329 -6.96 -16.83 -9.41
CA THR A 329 -6.57 -17.39 -8.12
C THR A 329 -7.61 -18.34 -7.54
N VAL A 330 -8.90 -18.02 -7.65
CA VAL A 330 -9.99 -18.88 -7.18
C VAL A 330 -10.07 -20.18 -7.98
N LEU A 331 -9.81 -20.14 -9.28
CA LEU A 331 -9.77 -21.33 -10.15
C LEU A 331 -8.42 -22.10 -10.10
N GLY A 332 -7.46 -21.65 -9.27
CA GLY A 332 -6.18 -22.34 -9.08
C GLY A 332 -5.20 -22.20 -10.26
N GLU A 333 -5.36 -21.19 -11.12
CA GLU A 333 -4.42 -20.90 -12.20
C GLU A 333 -3.25 -20.03 -11.73
N ARG A 334 -3.44 -19.26 -10.67
CA ARG A 334 -2.44 -18.47 -9.96
C ARG A 334 -2.43 -18.85 -8.48
N PRO A 335 -1.27 -18.88 -7.80
CA PRO A 335 -1.15 -19.40 -6.43
C PRO A 335 -1.63 -18.46 -5.32
N HIS A 336 -2.17 -17.27 -5.63
CA HIS A 336 -2.29 -16.12 -4.72
C HIS A 336 -3.51 -16.14 -3.77
N SER A 337 -4.08 -17.30 -3.45
CA SER A 337 -5.25 -17.43 -2.55
C SER A 337 -5.07 -18.48 -1.44
N PRO A 338 -4.23 -18.30 -0.42
CA PRO A 338 -3.11 -17.34 -0.25
C PRO A 338 -1.81 -17.83 -0.92
N TYR A 339 -0.88 -16.92 -1.20
CA TYR A 339 0.47 -17.19 -1.67
C TYR A 339 1.51 -16.88 -0.58
N TYR A 340 2.58 -17.68 -0.50
CA TYR A 340 3.59 -17.59 0.56
C TYR A 340 5.01 -17.32 0.04
N GLY A 341 5.16 -16.90 -1.19
CA GLY A 341 6.47 -16.60 -1.79
C GLY A 341 7.11 -15.32 -1.23
N THR A 342 7.42 -15.33 0.06
CA THR A 342 8.08 -14.24 0.78
C THR A 342 8.89 -14.83 1.94
N HIS A 343 10.12 -14.34 2.17
CA HIS A 343 10.99 -14.81 3.27
C HIS A 343 11.18 -13.76 4.36
N ASP A 344 10.83 -12.52 4.08
CA ASP A 344 10.93 -11.37 5.00
C ASP A 344 9.72 -11.22 5.91
N ALA A 345 8.50 -11.54 5.45
CA ALA A 345 7.28 -11.37 6.22
C ALA A 345 7.28 -12.15 7.55
N THR A 346 7.87 -13.36 7.58
CA THR A 346 7.89 -14.19 8.79
C THR A 346 8.73 -13.58 9.91
N PRO A 347 10.00 -13.19 9.73
CA PRO A 347 10.74 -12.47 10.76
C PRO A 347 10.15 -11.08 11.07
N LEU A 348 9.61 -10.35 10.09
CA LEU A 348 8.92 -9.06 10.31
C LEU A 348 7.69 -9.21 11.22
N PHE A 349 6.95 -10.32 11.14
CA PHE A 349 5.83 -10.61 12.04
C PHE A 349 6.29 -10.67 13.51
N LEU A 350 7.41 -11.32 13.80
CA LEU A 350 7.99 -11.39 15.13
C LEU A 350 8.48 -10.04 15.63
N ILE A 351 9.09 -9.23 14.74
CA ILE A 351 9.53 -7.87 15.05
C ILE A 351 8.34 -6.98 15.41
N LEU A 352 7.27 -7.01 14.61
CA LEU A 352 6.07 -6.22 14.87
C LEU A 352 5.36 -6.64 16.15
N LEU A 353 5.35 -7.95 16.47
CA LEU A 353 4.74 -8.46 17.71
C LEU A 353 5.40 -7.86 18.96
N ASP A 354 6.72 -7.75 18.97
CA ASP A 354 7.49 -7.10 20.05
C ASP A 354 7.24 -5.60 20.11
N GLU A 355 7.31 -4.90 18.96
CA GLU A 355 7.05 -3.46 18.89
C GLU A 355 5.63 -3.12 19.35
N TYR A 356 4.64 -3.91 18.96
CA TYR A 356 3.27 -3.73 19.41
C TYR A 356 3.15 -3.86 20.93
N GLU A 357 3.78 -4.88 21.56
CA GLU A 357 3.79 -5.01 23.03
C GLU A 357 4.41 -3.79 23.69
N ARG A 358 5.53 -3.31 23.18
CA ARG A 358 6.24 -2.14 23.73
C ARG A 358 5.37 -0.88 23.72
N TRP A 359 4.69 -0.60 22.58
CA TRP A 359 3.87 0.60 22.40
C TRP A 359 2.49 0.46 23.04
N ALA A 360 1.80 -0.63 22.84
CA ALA A 360 0.42 -0.84 23.29
C ALA A 360 0.32 -1.39 24.72
N GLY A 361 1.33 -2.10 25.22
CA GLY A 361 1.30 -2.76 26.52
C GLY A 361 0.29 -3.91 26.61
N ASP A 362 -0.25 -4.39 25.48
CA ASP A 362 -1.32 -5.40 25.42
C ASP A 362 -0.73 -6.83 25.49
N ARG A 363 -0.27 -7.18 26.70
CA ARG A 363 0.38 -8.48 26.96
C ARG A 363 -0.53 -9.67 26.75
N ASP A 364 -1.81 -9.53 26.99
CA ASP A 364 -2.77 -10.64 26.83
C ASP A 364 -2.95 -11.00 25.37
N PHE A 365 -3.06 -10.01 24.49
CA PHE A 365 -3.07 -10.23 23.05
C PHE A 365 -1.76 -10.87 22.56
N VAL A 366 -0.61 -10.38 23.00
CA VAL A 366 0.71 -10.93 22.64
C VAL A 366 0.87 -12.37 23.15
N ARG A 367 0.35 -12.70 24.34
CA ARG A 367 0.29 -14.10 24.84
C ARG A 367 -0.58 -14.97 23.94
N SER A 368 -1.72 -14.47 23.47
CA SER A 368 -2.60 -15.22 22.57
C SER A 368 -1.95 -15.59 21.24
N LEU A 369 -0.96 -14.81 20.79
CA LEU A 369 -0.19 -15.04 19.55
C LEU A 369 1.11 -15.85 19.76
N GLN A 370 1.44 -16.27 21.01
CA GLN A 370 2.61 -17.11 21.26
C GLN A 370 2.65 -18.36 20.37
N PRO A 371 1.56 -19.12 20.16
CA PRO A 371 1.59 -20.28 19.28
C PRO A 371 1.98 -19.95 17.81
N ALA A 372 1.53 -18.80 17.30
CA ALA A 372 1.88 -18.34 15.96
C ALA A 372 3.36 -17.91 15.90
N ALA A 373 3.84 -17.22 16.93
CA ALA A 373 5.25 -16.83 17.04
C ALA A 373 6.18 -18.05 17.10
N MET A 374 5.81 -19.09 17.85
CA MET A 374 6.59 -20.34 17.91
C MET A 374 6.66 -21.05 16.57
N LYS A 375 5.57 -21.08 15.79
CA LYS A 375 5.58 -21.64 14.43
C LYS A 375 6.42 -20.79 13.47
N ALA A 376 6.43 -19.48 13.59
CA ALA A 376 7.27 -18.59 12.80
C ALA A 376 8.77 -18.85 13.10
N LEU A 377 9.16 -19.02 14.37
CA LEU A 377 10.51 -19.43 14.75
C LEU A 377 10.88 -20.79 14.18
N GLU A 378 9.99 -21.79 14.30
CA GLU A 378 10.18 -23.13 13.76
C GLU A 378 10.38 -23.10 12.23
N TRP A 379 9.62 -22.24 11.53
CA TRP A 379 9.80 -22.05 10.09
C TRP A 379 11.20 -21.50 9.77
N MET A 380 11.66 -20.49 10.50
CA MET A 380 13.00 -19.92 10.31
C MET A 380 14.11 -20.95 10.51
N GLU A 381 13.92 -21.88 11.47
CA GLU A 381 14.92 -22.91 11.80
C GLU A 381 14.94 -24.10 10.84
N ARG A 382 13.75 -24.52 10.32
CA ARG A 382 13.60 -25.79 9.60
C ARG A 382 13.40 -25.65 8.11
N TYR A 383 12.80 -24.56 7.67
CA TYR A 383 12.40 -24.37 6.28
C TYR A 383 13.08 -23.18 5.63
N GLY A 384 13.29 -22.12 6.38
CA GLY A 384 13.93 -20.89 5.89
C GLY A 384 15.42 -21.06 5.63
N ASP A 385 16.13 -21.83 6.46
CA ASP A 385 17.51 -22.28 6.26
C ASP A 385 17.51 -23.62 5.51
N ARG A 386 17.80 -23.57 4.20
CA ARG A 386 17.63 -24.74 3.30
C ARG A 386 18.78 -25.73 3.33
N ASP A 387 19.99 -25.27 3.57
CA ASP A 387 21.21 -26.09 3.53
C ASP A 387 21.90 -26.23 4.90
N GLY A 388 21.32 -25.61 5.95
CA GLY A 388 21.80 -25.74 7.33
C GLY A 388 23.01 -24.85 7.64
N ASP A 389 23.26 -23.81 6.83
CA ASP A 389 24.37 -22.89 7.04
C ASP A 389 24.03 -21.73 8.01
N GLY A 390 22.77 -21.64 8.45
CA GLY A 390 22.28 -20.68 9.42
C GLY A 390 21.72 -19.40 8.79
N TYR A 391 21.64 -19.29 7.45
CA TYR A 391 21.03 -18.18 6.74
C TYR A 391 19.65 -18.55 6.19
N LEU A 392 18.73 -17.59 6.22
CA LEU A 392 17.46 -17.73 5.53
C LEU A 392 17.68 -17.48 4.04
N GLU A 393 17.28 -18.45 3.22
CA GLU A 393 17.43 -18.37 1.77
C GLU A 393 16.19 -18.86 1.04
N TYR A 394 15.84 -18.18 -0.03
CA TYR A 394 14.66 -18.50 -0.82
C TYR A 394 15.01 -19.12 -2.17
N GLN A 395 14.11 -19.97 -2.60
CA GLN A 395 14.01 -20.48 -3.97
C GLN A 395 12.57 -20.85 -4.23
N THR A 396 11.94 -20.24 -5.24
CA THR A 396 10.56 -20.58 -5.60
C THR A 396 10.43 -22.04 -6.02
N ARG A 397 9.34 -22.68 -5.59
CA ARG A 397 8.92 -24.03 -6.03
C ARG A 397 7.75 -23.93 -6.99
N SER A 398 6.96 -22.85 -6.90
CA SER A 398 5.85 -22.56 -7.79
C SER A 398 6.35 -22.12 -9.15
N LYS A 399 5.83 -22.69 -10.23
CA LYS A 399 6.13 -22.24 -11.60
C LYS A 399 5.54 -20.85 -11.90
N GLU A 400 4.48 -20.49 -11.17
CA GLU A 400 3.77 -19.23 -11.29
C GLU A 400 4.14 -18.26 -10.14
N GLY A 401 5.13 -18.62 -9.33
CA GLY A 401 5.57 -17.85 -8.17
C GLY A 401 6.68 -16.85 -8.51
N LEU A 402 7.00 -16.01 -7.52
CA LEU A 402 8.03 -14.99 -7.62
C LEU A 402 9.44 -15.58 -7.59
N ALA A 403 10.28 -15.16 -8.52
CA ALA A 403 11.68 -15.59 -8.57
C ALA A 403 12.48 -15.09 -7.36
N ASN A 404 12.23 -13.84 -6.94
CA ASN A 404 12.77 -13.25 -5.72
C ASN A 404 11.68 -13.14 -4.66
N GLN A 405 11.98 -13.50 -3.41
CA GLN A 405 11.05 -13.55 -2.28
C GLN A 405 11.50 -12.66 -1.12
N CYS A 406 12.20 -11.56 -1.45
CA CYS A 406 12.58 -10.46 -0.58
C CYS A 406 11.77 -9.21 -0.94
N TRP A 407 12.03 -8.04 -0.32
CA TRP A 407 11.27 -6.83 -0.62
C TRP A 407 11.44 -6.32 -2.06
N LYS A 408 12.61 -6.58 -2.66
CA LYS A 408 12.87 -6.39 -4.09
C LYS A 408 12.48 -7.65 -4.86
N ASP A 409 11.21 -7.88 -5.07
CA ASP A 409 10.68 -9.15 -5.60
C ASP A 409 10.64 -9.25 -7.14
N SER A 410 11.11 -8.23 -7.87
CA SER A 410 11.29 -8.32 -9.33
C SER A 410 12.33 -9.40 -9.69
N TRP A 411 12.12 -10.09 -10.78
CA TRP A 411 12.95 -11.21 -11.22
C TRP A 411 14.43 -10.85 -11.44
N ASN A 412 14.70 -9.57 -11.77
CA ASN A 412 16.03 -9.03 -12.08
C ASN A 412 16.65 -8.19 -10.95
N SER A 413 16.08 -8.17 -9.75
CA SER A 413 16.44 -7.18 -8.71
C SER A 413 17.68 -7.52 -7.89
N ILE A 414 18.18 -8.77 -7.97
CA ILE A 414 19.36 -9.20 -7.21
C ILE A 414 20.53 -9.38 -8.18
N LEU A 415 21.27 -8.29 -8.36
CA LEU A 415 22.35 -8.17 -9.35
C LEU A 415 23.72 -8.10 -8.68
N PHE A 416 24.71 -8.69 -9.34
CA PHE A 416 26.11 -8.37 -9.10
C PHE A 416 26.44 -6.96 -9.63
N LYS A 417 27.55 -6.39 -9.18
CA LYS A 417 28.06 -5.09 -9.65
C LYS A 417 28.17 -4.97 -11.16
N ASP A 418 28.48 -6.06 -11.85
CA ASP A 418 28.61 -6.13 -13.30
C ASP A 418 27.28 -6.22 -14.05
N GLY A 419 26.13 -6.22 -13.33
CA GLY A 419 24.79 -6.36 -13.89
C GLY A 419 24.36 -7.81 -14.09
N THR A 420 25.16 -8.80 -13.70
CA THR A 420 24.77 -10.22 -13.79
C THR A 420 23.72 -10.55 -12.72
N VAL A 421 22.65 -11.24 -13.10
CA VAL A 421 21.58 -11.68 -12.17
C VAL A 421 22.11 -12.84 -11.31
N ALA A 422 21.91 -12.72 -9.99
CA ALA A 422 22.23 -13.78 -9.05
C ALA A 422 21.34 -15.02 -9.25
N LYS A 423 21.88 -16.21 -9.01
CA LYS A 423 21.16 -17.49 -9.16
C LYS A 423 20.86 -18.10 -7.80
N GLY A 424 19.63 -18.55 -7.63
CA GLY A 424 19.16 -19.14 -6.36
C GLY A 424 19.76 -20.51 -6.03
N PRO A 425 19.61 -20.97 -4.76
CA PRO A 425 18.95 -20.24 -3.64
C PRO A 425 19.64 -18.93 -3.30
N ILE A 426 18.87 -17.91 -2.87
CA ILE A 426 19.39 -16.58 -2.57
C ILE A 426 19.12 -16.22 -1.11
N ALA A 427 20.17 -15.79 -0.40
CA ALA A 427 20.09 -15.27 0.95
C ALA A 427 20.39 -13.77 0.93
N THR A 428 19.35 -12.92 0.87
CA THR A 428 19.53 -11.46 0.87
C THR A 428 19.89 -10.96 2.27
N CYS A 429 20.67 -9.88 2.33
CA CYS A 429 21.26 -9.38 3.57
C CYS A 429 20.22 -8.87 4.56
N GLU A 430 19.19 -8.14 4.10
CA GLU A 430 18.15 -7.59 4.96
C GLU A 430 17.34 -8.69 5.66
N ILE A 431 17.06 -9.81 5.00
CA ILE A 431 16.37 -10.96 5.61
C ILE A 431 17.19 -11.52 6.77
N GLN A 432 18.52 -11.58 6.65
CA GLN A 432 19.39 -12.01 7.76
C GLN A 432 19.33 -11.00 8.90
N GLY A 433 19.32 -9.72 8.59
CA GLY A 433 19.10 -8.65 9.58
C GLY A 433 17.76 -8.81 10.31
N TYR A 434 16.69 -9.05 9.59
CA TYR A 434 15.35 -9.30 10.20
C TYR A 434 15.33 -10.58 11.04
N ALA A 435 15.97 -11.64 10.57
CA ALA A 435 16.08 -12.89 11.32
C ALA A 435 16.84 -12.73 12.63
N TYR A 436 17.86 -11.88 12.64
CA TYR A 436 18.60 -11.49 13.86
C TYR A 436 17.70 -10.72 14.83
N ASP A 437 17.08 -9.62 14.36
CA ASP A 437 16.25 -8.74 15.19
C ASP A 437 15.01 -9.47 15.72
N ALA A 438 14.40 -10.34 14.89
CA ALA A 438 13.30 -11.20 15.30
C ALA A 438 13.66 -12.11 16.49
N ARG A 439 14.87 -12.71 16.50
CA ARG A 439 15.35 -13.52 17.62
C ARG A 439 15.59 -12.70 18.88
N VAL A 440 16.25 -11.55 18.76
CA VAL A 440 16.52 -10.63 19.89
C VAL A 440 15.22 -10.18 20.53
N ARG A 441 14.26 -9.75 19.75
CA ARG A 441 12.95 -9.25 20.19
C ARG A 441 12.08 -10.36 20.80
N THR A 442 12.06 -11.52 20.15
CA THR A 442 11.31 -12.66 20.67
C THR A 442 11.93 -13.19 21.97
N ALA A 443 13.26 -13.10 22.14
CA ALA A 443 13.91 -13.40 23.42
C ALA A 443 13.43 -12.46 24.54
N ARG A 444 13.23 -11.18 24.26
CA ARG A 444 12.62 -10.23 25.22
C ARG A 444 11.17 -10.66 25.56
N LEU A 445 10.34 -10.94 24.54
CA LEU A 445 8.96 -11.41 24.77
C LEU A 445 8.92 -12.71 25.58
N ALA A 446 9.80 -13.66 25.29
CA ALA A 446 9.92 -14.92 26.04
C ALA A 446 10.20 -14.65 27.52
N ARG A 447 11.12 -13.73 27.84
CA ARG A 447 11.49 -13.39 29.21
C ARG A 447 10.42 -12.57 29.94
N GLU A 448 9.86 -11.55 29.29
CA GLU A 448 9.07 -10.52 29.96
C GLU A 448 7.55 -10.74 29.85
N VAL A 449 7.09 -11.54 28.86
CA VAL A 449 5.68 -11.71 28.57
C VAL A 449 5.23 -13.18 28.71
N TRP A 450 6.08 -14.13 28.27
CA TRP A 450 5.73 -15.55 28.25
C TRP A 450 6.31 -16.37 29.39
N ASP A 451 7.14 -15.77 30.26
CA ASP A 451 7.81 -16.40 31.39
C ASP A 451 8.67 -17.64 31.01
N ASP A 452 9.26 -17.63 29.80
CA ASP A 452 10.11 -18.68 29.25
C ASP A 452 11.57 -18.24 29.12
N ALA A 453 12.30 -18.32 30.23
CA ALA A 453 13.72 -17.96 30.30
C ALA A 453 14.62 -18.91 29.46
N GLN A 454 14.20 -20.17 29.24
CA GLN A 454 15.00 -21.11 28.45
C GLN A 454 14.93 -20.75 26.95
N LEU A 455 13.72 -20.44 26.45
CA LEU A 455 13.54 -19.94 25.10
C LEU A 455 14.32 -18.63 24.89
N ALA A 456 14.23 -17.70 25.83
CA ALA A 456 14.96 -16.44 25.77
C ALA A 456 16.48 -16.65 25.60
N ALA A 457 17.08 -17.49 26.47
CA ALA A 457 18.51 -17.77 26.43
C ALA A 457 18.93 -18.52 25.14
N ARG A 458 18.05 -19.38 24.58
CA ARG A 458 18.30 -20.06 23.30
C ARG A 458 18.36 -19.04 22.17
N LEU A 459 17.34 -18.18 22.03
CA LEU A 459 17.23 -17.19 20.96
C LEU A 459 18.35 -16.15 21.00
N GLU A 460 18.79 -15.75 22.19
CA GLU A 460 19.96 -14.85 22.37
C GLU A 460 21.25 -15.47 21.83
N ARG A 461 21.49 -16.76 22.10
CA ARG A 461 22.67 -17.47 21.55
C ARG A 461 22.60 -17.59 20.05
N GLU A 462 21.43 -17.95 19.49
CA GLU A 462 21.22 -18.05 18.05
C GLU A 462 21.43 -16.70 17.36
N ALA A 463 20.89 -15.62 17.91
CA ALA A 463 21.10 -14.27 17.43
C ALA A 463 22.59 -13.88 17.41
N ALA A 464 23.30 -14.15 18.52
CA ALA A 464 24.74 -13.87 18.62
C ALA A 464 25.55 -14.64 17.55
N THR A 465 25.23 -15.93 17.37
CA THR A 465 25.87 -16.78 16.35
C THR A 465 25.61 -16.25 14.93
N LEU A 466 24.35 -15.89 14.63
CA LEU A 466 24.00 -15.33 13.32
C LEU A 466 24.75 -14.01 13.08
N ARG A 467 24.80 -13.11 14.09
CA ARG A 467 25.51 -11.84 13.99
C ARG A 467 26.99 -12.04 13.68
N GLU A 468 27.66 -12.96 14.36
CA GLU A 468 29.09 -13.26 14.13
C GLU A 468 29.32 -13.77 12.71
N ARG A 469 28.56 -14.79 12.28
CA ARG A 469 28.69 -15.35 10.94
C ARG A 469 28.38 -14.32 9.86
N PHE A 470 27.27 -13.59 9.99
CA PHE A 470 26.86 -12.57 9.03
C PHE A 470 27.94 -11.51 8.80
N ASN A 471 28.52 -11.00 9.86
CA ASN A 471 29.56 -9.98 9.78
C ASN A 471 30.87 -10.48 9.20
N ARG A 472 31.13 -11.79 9.23
CA ARG A 472 32.25 -12.43 8.55
C ARG A 472 31.98 -12.68 7.07
N ASP A 473 30.79 -13.20 6.73
CA ASP A 473 30.51 -13.79 5.42
C ASP A 473 29.92 -12.78 4.41
N TYR A 474 29.20 -11.75 4.89
CA TYR A 474 28.61 -10.70 4.03
C TYR A 474 29.49 -9.47 3.87
N TRP A 475 30.45 -9.23 4.74
CA TRP A 475 31.29 -8.03 4.63
C TRP A 475 32.28 -8.16 3.47
N ILE A 476 32.27 -7.16 2.57
CA ILE A 476 33.20 -7.06 1.43
C ILE A 476 34.27 -6.03 1.79
N GLU A 477 35.40 -6.52 2.33
CA GLU A 477 36.50 -5.65 2.81
C GLU A 477 36.99 -4.69 1.73
N ALA A 478 37.17 -5.17 0.49
CA ALA A 478 37.67 -4.38 -0.62
C ALA A 478 36.69 -3.25 -1.06
N ARG A 479 35.40 -3.33 -0.68
CA ARG A 479 34.38 -2.37 -1.05
C ARG A 479 33.85 -1.54 0.13
N GLY A 480 34.10 -1.96 1.35
CA GLY A 480 33.66 -1.29 2.57
C GLY A 480 32.14 -1.24 2.73
N HIS A 481 31.43 -2.30 2.27
CA HIS A 481 29.99 -2.50 2.49
C HIS A 481 29.66 -3.99 2.55
N TYR A 482 28.43 -4.31 2.98
CA TYR A 482 27.91 -5.67 2.96
C TYR A 482 27.45 -6.07 1.57
N ALA A 483 27.60 -7.36 1.23
CA ALA A 483 26.99 -7.96 0.04
C ALA A 483 25.47 -7.81 0.09
N LEU A 484 24.84 -7.58 -1.05
CA LEU A 484 23.38 -7.57 -1.21
C LEU A 484 22.79 -8.93 -0.84
N ALA A 485 23.49 -10.01 -1.22
CA ALA A 485 23.07 -11.39 -0.96
C ALA A 485 24.26 -12.34 -1.01
N LEU A 486 24.05 -13.59 -0.55
CA LEU A 486 24.79 -14.77 -1.01
C LEU A 486 23.94 -15.51 -2.05
N ASP A 487 24.53 -15.87 -3.18
CA ASP A 487 23.87 -16.65 -4.23
C ASP A 487 23.90 -18.16 -3.95
N GLY A 488 23.37 -18.98 -4.85
CA GLY A 488 23.31 -20.43 -4.69
C GLY A 488 24.68 -21.14 -4.62
N GLU A 489 25.77 -20.45 -4.97
CA GLU A 489 27.15 -20.93 -4.80
C GLU A 489 27.84 -20.23 -3.60
N LYS A 490 27.08 -19.53 -2.77
CA LYS A 490 27.55 -18.72 -1.63
C LYS A 490 28.53 -17.59 -2.00
N ARG A 491 28.46 -17.12 -3.26
CA ARG A 491 29.23 -15.96 -3.70
C ARG A 491 28.57 -14.68 -3.19
N GLN A 492 29.37 -13.73 -2.76
CA GLN A 492 28.90 -12.41 -2.37
C GLN A 492 28.37 -11.64 -3.58
N VAL A 493 27.08 -11.33 -3.61
CA VAL A 493 26.46 -10.47 -4.62
C VAL A 493 26.85 -9.03 -4.27
N ASP A 494 27.80 -8.49 -5.01
CA ASP A 494 28.61 -7.34 -4.60
C ASP A 494 28.10 -5.97 -5.07
N ALA A 495 26.89 -5.86 -5.64
CA ALA A 495 26.29 -4.57 -5.91
C ALA A 495 26.00 -3.79 -4.61
N MET A 496 26.17 -2.46 -4.65
CA MET A 496 25.81 -1.61 -3.56
C MET A 496 24.30 -1.24 -3.65
N SER A 497 23.54 -1.59 -2.63
CA SER A 497 22.09 -1.47 -2.61
C SER A 497 21.59 -0.89 -1.30
N SER A 498 20.41 -0.26 -1.31
CA SER A 498 19.74 0.25 -0.11
C SER A 498 19.41 -0.82 0.92
N ASN A 499 19.28 -2.11 0.52
CA ASN A 499 19.06 -3.25 1.41
C ASN A 499 20.04 -3.26 2.60
N VAL A 500 21.28 -2.80 2.40
CA VAL A 500 22.28 -2.72 3.49
C VAL A 500 21.91 -1.70 4.56
N GLY A 501 21.07 -0.71 4.27
CA GLY A 501 20.53 0.23 5.24
C GLY A 501 19.57 -0.42 6.24
N HIS A 502 18.86 -1.46 5.83
CA HIS A 502 18.00 -2.26 6.72
C HIS A 502 18.82 -3.04 7.77
N LEU A 503 20.11 -3.30 7.51
CA LEU A 503 21.02 -3.88 8.49
C LEU A 503 21.27 -2.94 9.68
N LEU A 504 21.29 -1.63 9.43
CA LEU A 504 21.35 -0.63 10.49
C LEU A 504 20.05 -0.66 11.31
N TRP A 505 18.90 -0.72 10.66
CA TRP A 505 17.61 -0.81 11.34
C TRP A 505 17.50 -2.07 12.21
N SER A 506 18.00 -3.21 11.76
CA SER A 506 17.94 -4.47 12.51
C SER A 506 18.94 -4.56 13.68
N GLY A 507 20.02 -3.77 13.67
CA GLY A 507 21.05 -3.78 14.72
C GLY A 507 22.10 -4.90 14.59
N ILE A 508 22.14 -5.63 13.45
CA ILE A 508 23.07 -6.76 13.23
C ILE A 508 24.53 -6.29 13.01
N VAL A 509 24.72 -5.05 12.57
CA VAL A 509 26.02 -4.47 12.20
C VAL A 509 26.83 -4.05 13.44
N PRO A 510 28.18 -4.18 13.50
CA PRO A 510 29.00 -3.54 14.55
C PRO A 510 29.15 -2.04 14.30
N GLU A 511 29.39 -1.28 15.38
CA GLU A 511 29.42 0.19 15.40
C GLU A 511 30.38 0.81 14.36
N ASP A 512 31.59 0.26 14.23
CA ASP A 512 32.61 0.75 13.30
C ASP A 512 32.17 0.62 11.83
N ARG A 513 31.50 -0.47 11.48
CA ARG A 513 30.96 -0.68 10.13
C ARG A 513 29.69 0.13 9.90
N ALA A 514 28.88 0.36 10.93
CA ALA A 514 27.69 1.21 10.84
C ALA A 514 28.04 2.63 10.38
N ALA A 515 29.11 3.22 10.94
CA ALA A 515 29.59 4.54 10.52
C ALA A 515 30.03 4.56 9.04
N MET A 516 30.70 3.51 8.59
CA MET A 516 31.09 3.38 7.15
C MET A 516 29.86 3.29 6.26
N MET A 517 28.84 2.50 6.66
CA MET A 517 27.59 2.30 5.93
C MET A 517 26.77 3.59 5.86
N ALA A 518 26.61 4.32 6.96
CA ALA A 518 25.89 5.59 6.99
C ALA A 518 26.52 6.61 6.01
N LYS A 519 27.85 6.75 6.06
CA LYS A 519 28.59 7.62 5.14
C LYS A 519 28.40 7.20 3.68
N ARG A 520 28.38 5.89 3.40
CA ARG A 520 28.25 5.40 2.02
C ARG A 520 26.83 5.56 1.48
N LEU A 521 25.83 5.30 2.29
CA LEU A 521 24.42 5.51 1.93
C LEU A 521 24.11 6.99 1.64
N MET A 522 24.80 7.93 2.32
CA MET A 522 24.67 9.37 2.07
C MET A 522 25.59 9.90 0.95
N SER A 523 26.34 9.01 0.26
CA SER A 523 27.17 9.44 -0.87
C SER A 523 26.33 9.72 -2.14
N PRO A 524 26.83 10.54 -3.10
CA PRO A 524 26.09 10.87 -4.32
C PRO A 524 25.70 9.67 -5.19
N GLU A 525 26.39 8.54 -5.08
CA GLU A 525 26.05 7.31 -5.80
C GLU A 525 24.78 6.65 -5.26
N MET A 526 24.42 6.88 -3.98
CA MET A 526 23.24 6.30 -3.33
C MET A 526 22.18 7.35 -3.02
N PHE A 527 22.56 8.51 -2.51
CA PHE A 527 21.63 9.57 -2.11
C PHE A 527 21.34 10.52 -3.25
N THR A 528 20.06 10.63 -3.64
CA THR A 528 19.59 11.49 -4.73
C THR A 528 19.42 12.95 -4.35
N GLY A 529 19.43 13.29 -3.05
CA GLY A 529 18.93 14.57 -2.52
C GLY A 529 17.43 14.53 -2.16
N TRP A 530 16.73 13.40 -2.44
CA TRP A 530 15.34 13.16 -2.06
C TRP A 530 15.17 11.88 -1.21
N GLY A 531 16.02 10.89 -1.44
CA GLY A 531 16.01 9.59 -0.80
C GLY A 531 17.15 8.70 -1.29
N ILE A 532 17.18 7.47 -0.83
CA ILE A 532 18.24 6.49 -1.16
C ILE A 532 17.84 5.69 -2.40
N ARG A 533 18.75 5.59 -3.36
CA ARG A 533 18.58 4.71 -4.53
C ARG A 533 18.63 3.25 -4.12
N THR A 534 17.81 2.45 -4.76
CA THR A 534 17.79 1.00 -4.57
C THR A 534 19.06 0.31 -5.07
N MET A 535 19.80 0.94 -5.96
CA MET A 535 21.11 0.50 -6.47
C MET A 535 22.02 1.71 -6.70
N SER A 536 23.30 1.54 -6.45
CA SER A 536 24.35 2.55 -6.69
C SER A 536 24.41 2.96 -8.16
N ALA A 537 24.48 4.28 -8.40
CA ALA A 537 24.66 4.82 -9.74
C ALA A 537 26.00 4.42 -10.40
N ASN A 538 26.92 3.81 -9.64
CA ASN A 538 28.23 3.34 -10.13
C ASN A 538 28.22 1.85 -10.51
N ASP A 539 27.13 1.13 -10.28
CA ASP A 539 27.01 -0.29 -10.63
C ASP A 539 26.36 -0.47 -12.02
N ALA A 540 26.78 -1.52 -12.76
CA ALA A 540 26.40 -1.66 -14.18
C ALA A 540 24.90 -1.94 -14.40
N GLY A 541 24.21 -2.47 -13.41
CA GLY A 541 22.76 -2.69 -13.47
C GLY A 541 21.90 -1.46 -13.17
N TYR A 542 22.50 -0.33 -12.80
CA TYR A 542 21.79 0.88 -12.43
C TYR A 542 20.97 1.47 -13.58
N ASN A 543 19.70 1.72 -13.28
CA ASN A 543 18.81 2.49 -14.15
C ASN A 543 17.85 3.32 -13.25
N PRO A 544 17.87 4.66 -13.30
CA PRO A 544 17.06 5.50 -12.42
C PRO A 544 15.54 5.33 -12.61
N ILE A 545 15.11 4.67 -13.67
CA ILE A 545 13.70 4.35 -13.97
C ILE A 545 13.45 2.84 -14.02
N GLU A 546 14.34 2.01 -13.45
CA GLU A 546 14.11 0.57 -13.25
C GLU A 546 13.55 0.35 -11.84
N TYR A 547 12.46 -0.43 -11.75
CA TYR A 547 11.60 -0.55 -10.56
C TYR A 547 12.36 -0.81 -9.25
N HIS A 548 13.36 -1.73 -9.25
CA HIS A 548 14.15 -2.06 -8.06
C HIS A 548 15.66 -1.79 -8.20
N ASP A 549 16.12 -1.25 -9.33
CA ASP A 549 17.55 -1.16 -9.63
C ASP A 549 18.03 0.27 -9.96
N GLY A 550 17.57 1.25 -9.15
CA GLY A 550 18.02 2.62 -9.25
C GLY A 550 17.01 3.67 -8.81
N THR A 551 15.74 3.32 -8.65
CA THR A 551 14.66 4.17 -8.13
C THR A 551 14.79 4.44 -6.64
N VAL A 552 13.94 5.34 -6.12
CA VAL A 552 13.81 5.67 -4.69
C VAL A 552 12.47 5.21 -4.17
N TRP A 553 12.49 4.43 -3.09
CA TRP A 553 11.31 3.94 -2.39
C TRP A 553 11.16 4.64 -1.04
N PRO A 554 10.01 5.27 -0.76
CA PRO A 554 9.80 5.99 0.49
C PRO A 554 9.98 5.14 1.74
N HIS A 555 9.42 3.91 1.76
CA HIS A 555 9.53 3.03 2.91
C HIS A 555 10.97 2.60 3.20
N ASP A 556 11.72 2.24 2.16
CA ASP A 556 13.13 1.86 2.21
C ASP A 556 13.99 3.00 2.75
N THR A 557 13.83 4.21 2.18
CA THR A 557 14.50 5.42 2.66
C THR A 557 14.20 5.72 4.13
N ALA A 558 12.94 5.57 4.57
CA ALA A 558 12.56 5.79 5.96
C ALA A 558 13.18 4.76 6.93
N PHE A 559 13.30 3.48 6.50
CA PHE A 559 14.01 2.44 7.27
C PHE A 559 15.50 2.73 7.38
N VAL A 560 16.13 3.19 6.29
CA VAL A 560 17.54 3.62 6.32
C VAL A 560 17.74 4.75 7.31
N ALA A 561 16.88 5.79 7.30
CA ALA A 561 16.95 6.91 8.24
C ALA A 561 16.81 6.44 9.69
N GLU A 562 15.82 5.60 9.99
CA GLU A 562 15.63 5.04 11.34
C GLU A 562 16.82 4.17 11.78
N GLY A 563 17.39 3.41 10.87
CA GLY A 563 18.60 2.62 11.09
C GLY A 563 19.79 3.51 11.47
N MET A 564 20.03 4.60 10.75
CA MET A 564 21.07 5.58 11.05
C MET A 564 20.87 6.19 12.44
N ARG A 565 19.62 6.57 12.78
CA ARG A 565 19.30 7.10 14.12
C ARG A 565 19.68 6.12 15.24
N ARG A 566 19.35 4.83 15.07
CA ARG A 566 19.65 3.78 16.06
C ARG A 566 21.15 3.63 16.37
N TYR A 567 22.01 3.93 15.40
CA TYR A 567 23.46 3.93 15.54
C TYR A 567 24.05 5.32 15.89
N GLY A 568 23.19 6.30 16.25
CA GLY A 568 23.64 7.62 16.68
C GLY A 568 24.03 8.59 15.57
N HIS A 569 23.83 8.23 14.28
CA HIS A 569 24.00 9.12 13.13
C HIS A 569 22.77 10.01 12.95
N ARG A 570 22.53 10.87 13.95
CA ARG A 570 21.28 11.63 14.10
C ARG A 570 21.11 12.72 13.04
N GLU A 571 22.21 13.39 12.65
CA GLU A 571 22.17 14.45 11.63
C GLU A 571 21.80 13.87 10.28
N GLU A 572 22.47 12.81 9.85
CA GLU A 572 22.21 12.12 8.59
C GLU A 572 20.79 11.53 8.59
N ALA A 573 20.35 10.94 9.68
CA ALA A 573 19.01 10.38 9.84
C ALA A 573 17.92 11.46 9.69
N SER A 574 18.06 12.57 10.42
CA SER A 574 17.13 13.69 10.40
C SER A 574 17.11 14.38 9.03
N HIS A 575 18.29 14.58 8.42
CA HIS A 575 18.39 15.14 7.08
C HIS A 575 17.70 14.26 6.03
N LEU A 576 17.97 12.95 6.03
CA LEU A 576 17.35 12.00 5.10
C LEU A 576 15.82 11.95 5.27
N ALA A 577 15.34 11.93 6.52
CA ALA A 577 13.93 11.98 6.85
C ALA A 577 13.26 13.28 6.32
N LEU A 578 13.91 14.45 6.48
CA LEU A 578 13.42 15.72 5.96
C LEU A 578 13.34 15.73 4.44
N MET A 579 14.37 15.22 3.75
CA MET A 579 14.39 15.17 2.28
C MET A 579 13.26 14.33 1.73
N LEU A 580 12.94 13.22 2.38
CA LEU A 580 11.79 12.39 2.02
C LEU A 580 10.46 13.14 2.21
N VAL A 581 10.29 13.87 3.31
CA VAL A 581 9.09 14.71 3.54
C VAL A 581 9.00 15.81 2.48
N GLN A 582 10.10 16.48 2.13
CA GLN A 582 10.12 17.50 1.09
C GLN A 582 9.77 16.95 -0.29
N ALA A 583 10.18 15.73 -0.60
CA ALA A 583 9.82 15.08 -1.88
C ALA A 583 8.31 14.97 -2.07
N ALA A 584 7.52 14.85 -0.98
CA ALA A 584 6.07 14.73 -1.05
C ALA A 584 5.37 15.95 -1.67
N GLU A 585 5.98 17.14 -1.60
CA GLU A 585 5.41 18.36 -2.20
C GLU A 585 5.19 18.21 -3.71
N ALA A 586 6.14 17.61 -4.42
CA ALA A 586 6.03 17.35 -5.85
C ALA A 586 4.90 16.39 -6.21
N PHE A 587 4.45 15.60 -5.25
CA PHE A 587 3.38 14.62 -5.38
C PHE A 587 2.08 15.04 -4.67
N GLN A 588 1.84 16.35 -4.49
CA GLN A 588 0.67 16.86 -3.79
C GLN A 588 0.55 16.32 -2.36
N TYR A 589 1.68 16.22 -1.67
CA TYR A 589 1.85 15.72 -0.30
C TYR A 589 1.54 14.21 -0.12
N ARG A 590 1.34 13.47 -1.21
CA ARG A 590 1.08 12.03 -1.25
C ARG A 590 2.24 11.32 -1.93
N LEU A 591 3.15 10.75 -1.16
CA LEU A 591 4.25 9.96 -1.70
C LEU A 591 3.73 8.76 -2.49
N PRO A 592 4.21 8.54 -3.72
CA PRO A 592 3.92 7.33 -4.48
C PRO A 592 4.70 6.15 -3.89
N GLU A 593 4.36 4.95 -4.30
CA GLU A 593 5.09 3.72 -3.99
C GLU A 593 6.59 3.87 -4.23
N VAL A 594 6.94 4.43 -5.37
CA VAL A 594 8.30 4.57 -5.90
C VAL A 594 8.37 5.79 -6.81
N PHE A 595 9.53 6.45 -6.87
CA PHE A 595 9.82 7.49 -7.84
C PHE A 595 11.24 7.32 -8.43
N ALA A 596 11.48 7.95 -9.58
CA ALA A 596 12.74 7.78 -10.31
C ALA A 596 13.95 8.27 -9.50
N GLY A 597 15.09 7.60 -9.69
CA GLY A 597 16.33 7.83 -8.94
C GLY A 597 17.24 8.94 -9.50
N PHE A 598 16.70 9.91 -10.23
CA PHE A 598 17.47 11.06 -10.69
C PHE A 598 17.92 11.95 -9.52
N ALA A 599 19.10 12.55 -9.63
CA ALA A 599 19.60 13.45 -8.61
C ALA A 599 18.81 14.78 -8.60
N ARG A 600 18.62 15.35 -7.40
CA ARG A 600 17.97 16.65 -7.21
C ARG A 600 18.62 17.77 -8.03
N GLU A 601 19.93 17.72 -8.19
CA GLU A 601 20.70 18.69 -8.95
C GLU A 601 20.39 18.62 -10.46
N GLU A 602 19.95 17.45 -10.96
CA GLU A 602 19.63 17.25 -12.38
C GLU A 602 18.22 17.72 -12.72
N THR A 603 17.25 17.46 -11.83
CA THR A 603 15.81 17.63 -12.15
C THR A 603 15.12 18.73 -11.36
N GLY A 604 15.69 19.16 -10.22
CA GLY A 604 15.10 20.16 -9.34
C GLY A 604 13.87 19.71 -8.56
N ALA A 605 13.22 18.63 -8.99
CA ALA A 605 12.07 17.98 -8.34
C ALA A 605 12.13 16.46 -8.54
N PRO A 606 11.51 15.66 -7.64
CA PRO A 606 11.35 14.24 -7.87
C PRO A 606 10.60 13.94 -9.16
N VAL A 607 10.99 12.89 -9.86
CA VAL A 607 10.38 12.47 -11.13
C VAL A 607 9.50 11.26 -10.88
N GLU A 608 8.26 11.29 -11.39
CA GLU A 608 7.31 10.19 -11.24
C GLU A 608 7.82 8.90 -11.90
N TYR A 609 7.51 7.77 -11.27
CA TYR A 609 7.63 6.45 -11.89
C TYR A 609 6.29 6.09 -12.56
N PRO A 610 6.27 5.65 -13.82
CA PRO A 610 5.04 5.61 -14.63
C PRO A 610 3.90 4.75 -14.07
N THR A 611 4.23 3.65 -13.37
CA THR A 611 3.27 2.65 -12.89
C THR A 611 3.23 2.53 -11.36
N ALA A 612 3.79 3.52 -10.66
CA ALA A 612 3.80 3.53 -9.20
C ALA A 612 2.38 3.55 -8.62
N SER A 613 2.12 2.69 -7.64
CA SER A 613 0.87 2.70 -6.89
C SER A 613 0.75 3.98 -6.06
N ARG A 614 -0.48 4.54 -6.03
CA ARG A 614 -0.77 5.80 -5.32
C ARG A 614 -2.27 5.93 -4.99
N PRO A 615 -2.70 5.85 -3.71
CA PRO A 615 -1.87 5.66 -2.51
C PRO A 615 -1.26 4.24 -2.41
N GLN A 616 -0.13 4.17 -1.69
CA GLN A 616 0.52 2.94 -1.27
C GLN A 616 0.73 2.98 0.24
N ALA A 617 0.37 1.93 0.97
CA ALA A 617 0.33 1.91 2.43
C ALA A 617 1.68 2.20 3.08
N TRP A 618 2.74 1.49 2.67
CA TRP A 618 4.09 1.71 3.22
C TRP A 618 4.73 3.03 2.76
N ALA A 619 4.28 3.62 1.64
CA ALA A 619 4.70 4.95 1.23
C ALA A 619 3.97 6.04 2.06
N ALA A 620 2.68 5.82 2.38
CA ALA A 620 1.93 6.67 3.30
C ALA A 620 2.45 6.58 4.74
N GLY A 621 2.95 5.40 5.15
CA GLY A 621 3.61 5.21 6.46
C GLY A 621 4.99 5.85 6.57
N ALA A 622 5.71 6.01 5.45
CA ALA A 622 7.09 6.50 5.46
C ALA A 622 7.28 7.90 6.08
N PRO A 623 6.42 8.92 5.82
CA PRO A 623 6.51 10.21 6.50
C PRO A 623 6.24 10.13 8.01
N LEU A 624 5.39 9.18 8.44
CA LEU A 624 5.14 8.95 9.87
C LEU A 624 6.40 8.39 10.55
N LEU A 625 7.09 7.43 9.92
CA LEU A 625 8.36 6.94 10.41
C LEU A 625 9.45 8.02 10.36
N ALA A 626 9.50 8.84 9.32
CA ALA A 626 10.42 9.97 9.23
C ALA A 626 10.24 10.97 10.39
N LEU A 627 8.99 11.29 10.75
CA LEU A 627 8.68 12.13 11.91
C LEU A 627 9.08 11.44 13.24
N ARG A 628 8.76 10.14 13.38
CA ARG A 628 9.20 9.32 14.53
C ARG A 628 10.72 9.37 14.69
N THR A 629 11.46 9.20 13.59
CA THR A 629 12.92 9.23 13.54
C THR A 629 13.49 10.57 13.96
N ALA A 630 12.96 11.68 13.40
CA ALA A 630 13.44 13.03 13.73
C ALA A 630 13.17 13.43 15.18
N LEU A 631 12.03 13.00 15.74
CA LEU A 631 11.67 13.20 17.15
C LEU A 631 12.33 12.19 18.10
N GLY A 632 13.00 11.17 17.57
CA GLY A 632 13.66 10.13 18.37
C GLY A 632 12.69 9.36 19.27
N LEU A 633 11.48 9.07 18.79
CA LEU A 633 10.45 8.40 19.58
C LEU A 633 10.70 6.89 19.65
N ASP A 634 10.82 6.38 20.87
CA ASP A 634 10.92 4.95 21.16
C ASP A 634 10.23 4.63 22.50
N VAL A 635 9.95 3.36 22.77
CA VAL A 635 9.37 2.92 24.05
C VAL A 635 10.28 1.88 24.68
N VAL A 636 10.77 2.17 25.88
CA VAL A 636 11.61 1.28 26.66
C VAL A 636 10.97 1.05 28.03
N GLY A 637 10.73 -0.21 28.38
CA GLY A 637 10.08 -0.56 29.65
C GLY A 637 8.70 0.08 29.83
N GLY A 638 7.94 0.29 28.72
CA GLY A 638 6.65 0.95 28.73
C GLY A 638 6.71 2.47 29.01
N ILE A 639 7.86 3.10 28.82
CA ILE A 639 8.08 4.55 28.96
C ILE A 639 8.50 5.12 27.63
N LEU A 640 7.79 6.16 27.15
CA LEU A 640 8.16 6.90 25.95
C LEU A 640 9.51 7.59 26.17
N GLN A 641 10.46 7.27 25.31
CA GLN A 641 11.72 7.98 25.17
C GLN A 641 11.58 9.03 24.08
N ILE A 642 12.13 10.21 24.31
CA ILE A 642 12.07 11.36 23.40
C ILE A 642 13.48 11.90 23.28
N ASP A 643 14.04 11.83 22.07
CA ASP A 643 15.41 12.26 21.81
C ASP A 643 15.48 12.99 20.44
N PRO A 644 14.88 14.19 20.35
CA PRO A 644 14.72 14.88 19.08
C PRO A 644 16.06 15.38 18.54
N HIS A 645 16.20 15.23 17.23
CA HIS A 645 17.26 15.87 16.46
C HIS A 645 16.68 16.36 15.13
N LEU A 646 16.46 17.67 15.03
CA LEU A 646 15.88 18.31 13.86
C LEU A 646 16.99 19.01 13.07
N SER A 647 17.35 18.48 11.91
CA SER A 647 18.25 19.16 10.98
C SER A 647 17.62 20.46 10.46
N GLN A 648 18.41 21.34 9.87
CA GLN A 648 17.91 22.62 9.37
C GLN A 648 16.82 22.40 8.32
N GLY A 649 15.65 23.03 8.49
CA GLY A 649 14.51 22.99 7.58
C GLY A 649 13.29 22.24 8.10
N TRP A 650 13.38 21.52 9.23
CA TRP A 650 12.21 20.91 9.87
C TRP A 650 11.22 21.97 10.38
N GLY A 651 11.72 23.13 10.83
CA GLY A 651 10.91 24.11 11.54
C GLY A 651 10.60 23.64 12.97
N ARG A 652 9.69 24.32 13.64
CA ARG A 652 9.18 23.91 14.95
C ARG A 652 8.24 22.72 14.81
N VAL A 653 8.43 21.70 15.63
CA VAL A 653 7.58 20.50 15.65
C VAL A 653 7.05 20.25 17.05
N GLN A 654 5.73 20.17 17.19
CA GLN A 654 5.04 19.74 18.42
C GLN A 654 4.07 18.63 18.05
N LEU A 655 4.19 17.49 18.72
CA LEU A 655 3.32 16.33 18.53
C LEU A 655 2.63 16.02 19.85
N GLU A 656 1.32 16.12 19.89
CA GLU A 656 0.49 15.95 21.10
C GLU A 656 -0.34 14.67 21.01
N ASN A 657 -0.72 14.15 22.17
CA ASN A 657 -1.59 12.99 22.32
C ASN A 657 -0.95 11.66 21.85
N ILE A 658 0.37 11.51 22.04
CA ILE A 658 1.06 10.24 21.75
C ILE A 658 0.68 9.23 22.83
N ALA A 659 -0.04 8.18 22.47
CA ALA A 659 -0.46 7.12 23.39
C ALA A 659 0.62 6.03 23.54
N VAL A 660 0.93 5.65 24.79
CA VAL A 660 1.78 4.51 25.12
C VAL A 660 1.09 3.66 26.19
N GLY A 661 0.59 2.50 25.78
CA GLY A 661 -0.20 1.64 26.66
C GLY A 661 -1.45 2.35 27.19
N ALA A 662 -1.76 2.13 28.46
CA ALA A 662 -2.88 2.77 29.17
C ALA A 662 -2.46 4.07 29.90
N LYS A 663 -1.28 4.61 29.63
CA LYS A 663 -0.77 5.83 30.28
C LYS A 663 -1.38 7.10 29.68
N GLU A 664 -1.27 8.21 30.42
CA GLU A 664 -1.64 9.53 29.89
C GLU A 664 -0.85 9.83 28.59
N ALA A 665 -1.53 10.46 27.65
CA ALA A 665 -0.94 10.82 26.38
C ALA A 665 0.19 11.84 26.56
N ALA A 666 1.30 11.61 25.89
CA ALA A 666 2.49 12.45 25.94
C ALA A 666 2.47 13.55 24.87
N THR A 667 3.21 14.63 25.16
CA THR A 667 3.47 15.72 24.22
C THR A 667 4.98 15.86 24.02
N VAL A 668 5.38 15.97 22.75
CA VAL A 668 6.77 16.24 22.34
C VAL A 668 6.85 17.62 21.72
N ARG A 669 7.86 18.39 22.08
CA ARG A 669 8.19 19.71 21.50
C ARG A 669 9.65 19.74 21.09
N ALA A 670 9.92 20.10 19.83
CA ALA A 670 11.26 20.17 19.29
C ALA A 670 11.45 21.35 18.32
#